data_353282746df26f3e7e507e103db272fc
#
_entry.id   353282746df26f3e7e507e103db272fc
#
_cell.length_a   1.000
_cell.length_b   1.000
_cell.length_c   1.000
_cell.angle_alpha   90.00
_cell.angle_beta   90.00
_cell.angle_gamma   90.00
#
_symmetry.space_group_name_H-M   'P 1'
#
loop_
_entity.id
_entity.type
_entity.pdbx_description
1 polymer ?
#
loop_
_entity_poly.entity_id
_entity_poly.type
_entity_poly.pdbx_seq_one_letter_code
_entity_poly.pdbx_strand_id
1 'polypeptide(L)'
;MLGRAVLGLSCSVTLALLAWFTRAQTSDELKHWTKLGTGVYRTNENPYTYALVSGDGALLIDATVPPDVVAELGAKRVEAVLLTHHHRDTARCAEAYRAKKVPVRAPKESGDYLLPEGVAKFWKESVPLRNSRTAYFVLPAGVEGVECTLTDGKSFTFGPWSVTPVAAPGHSRDHFAYLVEPAADAKGPRYLFCGDALHSRGKLWTPYTTDWDHWTEVGLKPTAETLRALARLNPTHLLPAHGPAVREECAKVLTDTADAVDEAAFMKSYERYTKQRLKDEPRYDFLVPREQIASAGDKPWSKVADRLWITGNTYVLQSKTGDGVFVLDPWGQRSADQVEKLRTDEKLGPVELVAFSHAHYDHFDGIHVLKGGDKAEVWSLDTVAAPLKDPTRYRAPFLDPRPIQFTKELKDGETGTWGGYTLKFHHLPGQTFFTSAIETTIDGKRCLFTADNFFHQDQFSGTGGWMGLNRSFPAVYGTSAKKVLDLAPERVLAEHGGPYAFSAEDYRRRVKWGEAAGKAADAVCVSGSHRWDWNPHRVEFEPHLQTAKPGARLAGVIRVHNTSDKSQAVTVTLAGRGVVTDATETLTLPPGARKELTLSALVVATDAKPGRHVIEVRTRDASGSEGCDCFFAVDVTP
;
A
#
# COMPACT_ATOMS: atom_id res chain seq x y z
N MET A 1 78.35 -23.54 -36.62
CA MET A 1 78.88 -24.77 -36.09
C MET A 1 79.07 -24.66 -34.59
N LEU A 2 78.44 -25.51 -33.87
CA LEU A 2 78.78 -25.97 -32.52
C LEU A 2 78.96 -24.82 -31.47
N GLY A 3 78.36 -24.83 -30.37
CA GLY A 3 77.89 -25.86 -29.54
C GLY A 3 76.99 -25.35 -28.42
N ARG A 4 76.28 -26.26 -28.02
CA ARG A 4 75.26 -26.24 -27.00
C ARG A 4 75.61 -26.85 -25.75
N ALA A 5 74.89 -26.50 -24.81
CA ALA A 5 74.22 -27.30 -23.81
C ALA A 5 74.65 -27.05 -22.36
N VAL A 6 73.61 -27.18 -21.58
CA VAL A 6 73.54 -27.41 -20.13
C VAL A 6 73.38 -26.17 -19.26
N LEU A 7 72.17 -25.93 -18.95
CA LEU A 7 71.73 -25.52 -17.59
C LEU A 7 70.17 -25.51 -17.56
N GLY A 8 69.63 -26.68 -17.28
CA GLY A 8 68.25 -26.87 -17.02
C GLY A 8 68.00 -27.95 -16.02
N LEU A 9 68.13 -27.65 -14.72
CA LEU A 9 67.57 -28.49 -13.63
C LEU A 9 67.88 -27.85 -12.27
N SER A 10 67.22 -26.80 -11.93
CA SER A 10 67.10 -26.37 -10.54
C SER A 10 66.03 -25.37 -10.19
N CYS A 11 64.99 -25.25 -11.06
CA CYS A 11 63.86 -24.33 -10.78
C CYS A 11 62.52 -25.01 -10.48
N SER A 12 62.46 -26.34 -10.43
CA SER A 12 61.18 -27.06 -10.32
C SER A 12 60.81 -27.55 -8.91
N VAL A 13 61.68 -27.39 -7.91
CA VAL A 13 61.39 -27.88 -6.56
C VAL A 13 61.01 -26.77 -5.59
N THR A 14 61.37 -25.53 -5.86
CA THR A 14 61.07 -24.41 -4.99
C THR A 14 59.65 -23.83 -5.24
N LEU A 15 59.04 -24.05 -6.39
CA LEU A 15 57.65 -23.63 -6.70
C LEU A 15 56.58 -24.62 -6.15
N ALA A 16 56.93 -25.86 -5.87
CA ALA A 16 56.00 -26.84 -5.29
C ALA A 16 55.82 -26.70 -3.77
N LEU A 17 56.74 -26.09 -3.07
CA LEU A 17 56.66 -25.84 -1.63
C LEU A 17 55.98 -24.50 -1.29
N LEU A 18 55.98 -23.54 -2.19
CA LEU A 18 55.20 -22.28 -2.04
C LEU A 18 53.72 -22.47 -2.37
N ALA A 19 53.34 -23.46 -3.19
CA ALA A 19 51.96 -23.79 -3.49
C ALA A 19 51.26 -24.60 -2.38
N TRP A 20 51.99 -25.11 -1.40
CA TRP A 20 51.43 -25.87 -0.28
C TRP A 20 51.15 -25.01 0.96
N PHE A 21 51.75 -23.82 1.08
CA PHE A 21 51.50 -22.91 2.21
C PHE A 21 50.43 -21.83 1.93
N THR A 22 49.91 -21.70 0.70
CA THR A 22 48.81 -20.80 0.38
C THR A 22 47.45 -21.50 0.28
N ARG A 23 47.34 -22.76 0.70
CA ARG A 23 46.09 -23.52 0.72
C ARG A 23 45.60 -23.84 2.13
N ALA A 24 45.71 -22.89 3.02
CA ALA A 24 45.14 -22.98 4.36
C ALA A 24 44.60 -21.62 4.78
N GLN A 25 43.56 -21.18 4.10
CA GLN A 25 42.44 -20.33 4.57
C GLN A 25 41.42 -20.23 3.44
N THR A 26 40.82 -21.36 3.06
CA THR A 26 39.42 -21.27 2.60
C THR A 26 38.65 -20.95 3.86
N SER A 27 38.27 -19.67 4.03
CA SER A 27 37.17 -19.34 4.87
C SER A 27 36.03 -20.26 4.41
N ASP A 28 35.49 -21.08 5.31
CA ASP A 28 34.22 -21.75 5.09
C ASP A 28 33.22 -20.65 4.71
N GLU A 29 32.97 -20.47 3.41
CA GLU A 29 31.96 -19.55 2.93
C GLU A 29 30.63 -20.13 3.39
N LEU A 30 30.01 -19.47 4.37
CA LEU A 30 28.69 -19.83 4.88
C LEU A 30 27.71 -19.75 3.73
N LYS A 31 27.02 -20.84 3.44
CA LYS A 31 26.12 -20.92 2.28
C LYS A 31 25.01 -19.90 2.34
N HIS A 32 24.45 -19.68 3.54
CA HIS A 32 23.25 -18.84 3.72
C HIS A 32 23.54 -17.55 4.48
N TRP A 33 24.76 -17.31 4.94
CA TRP A 33 25.07 -16.19 5.81
C TRP A 33 26.26 -15.37 5.35
N THR A 34 26.15 -14.07 5.50
CA THR A 34 27.25 -13.10 5.37
C THR A 34 27.62 -12.55 6.73
N LYS A 35 28.91 -12.59 7.08
CA LYS A 35 29.44 -12.00 8.32
C LYS A 35 29.52 -10.48 8.19
N LEU A 36 28.91 -9.75 9.12
CA LEU A 36 28.91 -8.29 9.16
C LEU A 36 29.89 -7.72 10.20
N GLY A 37 30.16 -8.47 11.24
CA GLY A 37 31.06 -8.10 12.33
C GLY A 37 31.37 -9.32 13.21
N THR A 38 32.10 -9.11 14.31
CA THR A 38 32.38 -10.21 15.25
C THR A 38 31.07 -10.68 15.89
N GLY A 39 30.70 -11.94 15.61
CA GLY A 39 29.46 -12.53 16.10
C GLY A 39 28.16 -11.93 15.49
N VAL A 40 28.25 -11.11 14.44
CA VAL A 40 27.08 -10.50 13.77
C VAL A 40 27.01 -10.99 12.33
N TYR A 41 25.87 -11.60 11.98
CA TYR A 41 25.65 -12.21 10.67
C TYR A 41 24.30 -11.76 10.09
N ARG A 42 24.16 -11.86 8.78
CA ARG A 42 22.95 -11.60 8.00
C ARG A 42 22.75 -12.73 7.00
N THR A 43 21.51 -13.15 6.77
CA THR A 43 21.19 -14.07 5.67
C THR A 43 21.55 -13.45 4.31
N ASN A 44 21.85 -14.30 3.32
CA ASN A 44 22.19 -13.83 1.96
C ASN A 44 20.97 -13.40 1.16
N GLU A 45 19.78 -13.92 1.50
CA GLU A 45 18.52 -13.60 0.84
C GLU A 45 17.67 -12.61 1.63
N ASN A 46 17.02 -11.73 0.93
CA ASN A 46 16.13 -10.68 1.37
C ASN A 46 14.65 -11.19 1.36
N PRO A 47 13.81 -10.91 2.38
CA PRO A 47 14.13 -10.15 3.59
C PRO A 47 15.13 -10.88 4.50
N TYR A 48 15.90 -10.10 5.24
CA TYR A 48 17.00 -10.62 6.02
C TYR A 48 16.60 -11.04 7.43
N THR A 49 17.07 -12.21 7.85
CA THR A 49 17.25 -12.52 9.27
C THR A 49 18.67 -12.14 9.68
N TYR A 50 18.81 -11.50 10.82
CA TYR A 50 20.10 -11.24 11.43
C TYR A 50 20.34 -12.18 12.61
N ALA A 51 21.59 -12.55 12.84
CA ALA A 51 22.01 -13.39 13.97
C ALA A 51 23.12 -12.72 14.77
N LEU A 52 22.94 -12.65 16.07
CA LEU A 52 23.99 -12.40 17.05
C LEU A 52 24.44 -13.76 17.61
N VAL A 53 25.72 -14.10 17.51
CA VAL A 53 26.25 -15.40 17.95
C VAL A 53 27.27 -15.18 19.08
N SER A 54 27.01 -15.79 20.22
CA SER A 54 27.88 -15.74 21.39
C SER A 54 28.04 -17.14 22.01
N GLY A 55 29.25 -17.68 22.02
CA GLY A 55 29.51 -19.07 22.42
C GLY A 55 28.67 -20.05 21.59
N ASP A 56 27.93 -20.91 22.25
CA ASP A 56 27.03 -21.90 21.62
C ASP A 56 25.63 -21.38 21.31
N GLY A 57 25.34 -20.11 21.62
CA GLY A 57 24.01 -19.51 21.48
C GLY A 57 23.90 -18.51 20.33
N ALA A 58 22.71 -18.42 19.72
CA ALA A 58 22.35 -17.40 18.75
C ALA A 58 21.07 -16.67 19.20
N LEU A 59 21.04 -15.34 19.05
CA LEU A 59 19.86 -14.50 19.14
C LEU A 59 19.54 -14.00 17.73
N LEU A 60 18.30 -14.19 17.29
CA LEU A 60 17.91 -13.81 15.94
C LEU A 60 17.03 -12.55 15.95
N ILE A 61 17.14 -11.77 14.89
CA ILE A 61 16.23 -10.67 14.59
C ILE A 61 15.56 -11.00 13.26
N ASP A 62 14.22 -11.07 13.32
CA ASP A 62 13.30 -11.60 12.34
C ASP A 62 13.47 -13.11 12.05
N ALA A 63 12.44 -13.69 11.42
CA ALA A 63 12.32 -15.14 11.21
C ALA A 63 12.04 -15.45 9.73
N THR A 64 12.96 -15.10 8.85
CA THR A 64 12.80 -15.27 7.39
C THR A 64 13.33 -16.62 6.90
N VAL A 65 14.19 -17.27 7.69
CA VAL A 65 14.78 -18.59 7.39
C VAL A 65 14.42 -19.61 8.47
N PRO A 66 14.36 -20.92 8.13
CA PRO A 66 14.07 -21.97 9.09
C PRO A 66 15.23 -22.21 10.05
N PRO A 67 14.99 -22.81 11.23
CA PRO A 67 16.00 -23.05 12.25
C PRO A 67 17.24 -23.82 11.79
N ASP A 68 17.12 -24.67 10.77
CA ASP A 68 18.24 -25.52 10.29
C ASP A 68 19.34 -24.68 9.63
N VAL A 69 18.98 -23.55 9.03
CA VAL A 69 19.94 -22.62 8.42
C VAL A 69 20.85 -21.96 9.47
N VAL A 70 20.35 -21.80 10.71
CA VAL A 70 21.13 -21.19 11.81
C VAL A 70 22.27 -22.09 12.27
N ALA A 71 22.16 -23.40 12.10
CA ALA A 71 23.21 -24.36 12.48
C ALA A 71 24.56 -24.11 11.76
N GLU A 72 24.52 -23.52 10.56
CA GLU A 72 25.76 -23.15 9.83
C GLU A 72 26.64 -22.15 10.59
N LEU A 73 26.04 -21.35 11.49
CA LEU A 73 26.78 -20.39 12.31
C LEU A 73 27.57 -21.04 13.48
N GLY A 74 27.52 -22.37 13.61
CA GLY A 74 28.14 -23.10 14.71
C GLY A 74 27.40 -22.97 16.05
N ALA A 75 26.28 -22.27 16.09
CA ALA A 75 25.44 -22.15 17.27
C ALA A 75 24.68 -23.47 17.53
N LYS A 76 24.79 -24.00 18.77
CA LYS A 76 24.10 -25.25 19.15
C LYS A 76 22.61 -24.99 19.52
N ARG A 77 22.25 -23.76 19.87
CA ARG A 77 20.91 -23.39 20.25
C ARG A 77 20.58 -21.96 19.80
N VAL A 78 19.31 -21.73 19.48
CA VAL A 78 18.75 -20.40 19.31
C VAL A 78 18.10 -20.00 20.64
N GLU A 79 18.58 -18.94 21.28
CA GLU A 79 18.09 -18.48 22.59
C GLU A 79 16.73 -17.81 22.47
N ALA A 80 16.54 -17.00 21.42
CA ALA A 80 15.29 -16.39 21.08
C ALA A 80 15.31 -15.84 19.65
N VAL A 81 14.11 -15.60 19.11
CA VAL A 81 13.88 -14.79 17.91
C VAL A 81 13.15 -13.53 18.34
N LEU A 82 13.62 -12.37 17.92
CA LEU A 82 12.99 -11.07 18.12
C LEU A 82 12.38 -10.62 16.80
N LEU A 83 11.08 -10.42 16.74
CA LEU A 83 10.43 -9.90 15.54
C LEU A 83 10.43 -8.37 15.57
N THR A 84 10.76 -7.73 14.45
CA THR A 84 10.67 -6.28 14.31
C THR A 84 9.21 -5.82 14.25
N HIS A 85 8.36 -6.59 13.59
CA HIS A 85 6.92 -6.33 13.43
C HIS A 85 6.18 -7.59 12.94
N HIS A 86 4.87 -7.49 12.75
CA HIS A 86 4.01 -8.63 12.44
C HIS A 86 4.01 -9.08 10.98
N HIS A 87 4.63 -8.35 10.05
CA HIS A 87 4.50 -8.65 8.63
C HIS A 87 5.00 -10.05 8.30
N ARG A 88 4.25 -10.73 7.42
CA ARG A 88 4.44 -12.17 7.16
C ARG A 88 5.76 -12.50 6.48
N ASP A 89 6.37 -11.62 5.73
CA ASP A 89 7.67 -11.81 5.10
C ASP A 89 8.81 -11.88 6.11
N THR A 90 8.76 -11.07 7.16
CA THR A 90 9.73 -11.09 8.26
C THR A 90 9.44 -12.14 9.32
N ALA A 91 8.17 -12.56 9.50
CA ALA A 91 7.74 -13.51 10.53
C ALA A 91 7.45 -14.94 10.02
N ARG A 92 7.63 -15.23 8.73
CA ARG A 92 7.17 -16.47 8.06
C ARG A 92 7.64 -17.78 8.68
N CYS A 93 8.82 -17.81 9.29
CA CYS A 93 9.38 -19.00 9.92
C CYS A 93 9.18 -19.05 11.45
N ALA A 94 8.46 -18.08 12.04
CA ALA A 94 8.24 -18.01 13.48
C ALA A 94 7.65 -19.31 14.05
N GLU A 95 6.72 -19.95 13.34
CA GLU A 95 6.13 -21.22 13.74
C GLU A 95 7.17 -22.35 13.80
N ALA A 96 8.12 -22.42 12.86
CA ALA A 96 9.16 -23.44 12.85
C ALA A 96 10.10 -23.32 14.07
N TYR A 97 10.37 -22.10 14.53
CA TYR A 97 11.08 -21.86 15.77
C TYR A 97 10.27 -22.28 16.99
N ARG A 98 8.97 -21.91 17.04
CA ARG A 98 8.07 -22.34 18.13
C ARG A 98 7.94 -23.86 18.22
N ALA A 99 7.87 -24.55 17.09
CA ALA A 99 7.85 -26.03 17.04
C ALA A 99 9.10 -26.66 17.68
N LYS A 100 10.25 -25.98 17.60
CA LYS A 100 11.50 -26.36 18.29
C LYS A 100 11.62 -25.80 19.71
N LYS A 101 10.52 -25.23 20.27
CA LYS A 101 10.45 -24.61 21.60
C LYS A 101 11.37 -23.40 21.77
N VAL A 102 11.80 -22.77 20.70
CA VAL A 102 12.54 -21.51 20.75
C VAL A 102 11.58 -20.38 21.10
N PRO A 103 11.88 -19.51 22.09
CA PRO A 103 11.11 -18.32 22.35
C PRO A 103 11.07 -17.40 21.11
N VAL A 104 9.87 -17.00 20.70
CA VAL A 104 9.66 -15.96 19.67
C VAL A 104 9.01 -14.78 20.36
N ARG A 105 9.68 -13.64 20.37
CA ARG A 105 9.24 -12.42 21.03
C ARG A 105 8.92 -11.35 20.03
N ALA A 106 7.82 -10.64 20.26
CA ALA A 106 7.32 -9.58 19.40
C ALA A 106 6.94 -8.34 20.20
N PRO A 107 6.81 -7.17 19.58
CA PRO A 107 6.21 -6.00 20.19
C PRO A 107 4.81 -6.32 20.75
N LYS A 108 4.43 -5.64 21.83
CA LYS A 108 3.15 -5.90 22.50
C LYS A 108 1.96 -5.73 21.55
N GLU A 109 2.02 -4.76 20.67
CA GLU A 109 0.97 -4.39 19.72
C GLU A 109 0.80 -5.40 18.57
N SER A 110 1.73 -6.34 18.40
CA SER A 110 1.68 -7.36 17.33
C SER A 110 0.67 -8.48 17.57
N GLY A 111 0.09 -8.57 18.78
CA GLY A 111 -0.72 -9.73 19.19
C GLY A 111 -1.89 -10.05 18.27
N ASP A 112 -2.63 -9.04 17.83
CA ASP A 112 -3.79 -9.21 16.95
C ASP A 112 -3.44 -9.75 15.55
N TYR A 113 -2.15 -9.68 15.15
CA TYR A 113 -1.67 -10.07 13.83
C TYR A 113 -0.70 -11.26 13.85
N LEU A 114 -0.32 -11.75 15.03
CA LEU A 114 0.59 -12.89 15.18
C LEU A 114 -0.04 -14.05 15.95
N LEU A 115 -0.91 -13.79 16.93
CA LEU A 115 -1.52 -14.84 17.75
C LEU A 115 -2.69 -15.52 17.02
N PRO A 116 -2.95 -16.81 17.23
CA PRO A 116 -3.95 -17.58 16.49
C PRO A 116 -5.34 -16.98 16.51
N GLU A 117 -5.81 -16.51 17.67
CA GLU A 117 -7.15 -15.93 17.80
C GLU A 117 -7.27 -14.63 17.00
N GLY A 118 -6.28 -13.73 17.13
CA GLY A 118 -6.25 -12.45 16.41
C GLY A 118 -6.18 -12.65 14.90
N VAL A 119 -5.30 -13.53 14.43
CA VAL A 119 -5.16 -13.84 12.99
C VAL A 119 -6.43 -14.50 12.43
N ALA A 120 -7.04 -15.44 13.15
CA ALA A 120 -8.29 -16.06 12.73
C ALA A 120 -9.42 -15.03 12.62
N LYS A 121 -9.56 -14.14 13.61
CA LYS A 121 -10.50 -13.03 13.59
C LYS A 121 -10.23 -12.11 12.40
N PHE A 122 -8.97 -11.72 12.19
CA PHE A 122 -8.57 -10.86 11.08
C PHE A 122 -9.01 -11.47 9.73
N TRP A 123 -8.69 -12.72 9.44
CA TRP A 123 -9.05 -13.36 8.18
C TRP A 123 -10.54 -13.60 8.00
N LYS A 124 -11.29 -13.74 9.09
CA LYS A 124 -12.76 -13.80 9.05
C LYS A 124 -13.36 -12.45 8.63
N GLU A 125 -12.81 -11.35 9.11
CA GLU A 125 -13.34 -10.00 8.94
C GLU A 125 -12.82 -9.29 7.67
N SER A 126 -11.58 -9.55 7.27
CA SER A 126 -10.92 -8.79 6.20
C SER A 126 -11.20 -9.29 4.79
N VAL A 127 -11.62 -10.52 4.61
CA VAL A 127 -11.99 -11.02 3.27
C VAL A 127 -13.24 -10.32 2.74
N PRO A 128 -14.29 -9.99 3.54
CA PRO A 128 -15.32 -9.05 3.13
C PRO A 128 -14.84 -7.61 3.32
N LEU A 129 -14.08 -7.08 2.45
CA LEU A 129 -13.86 -5.69 2.06
C LEU A 129 -13.26 -4.69 3.07
N ARG A 130 -13.97 -4.26 4.11
CA ARG A 130 -13.58 -3.05 4.89
C ARG A 130 -12.28 -3.17 5.69
N ASN A 131 -11.83 -4.39 6.00
CA ASN A 131 -10.58 -4.63 6.74
C ASN A 131 -9.45 -5.19 5.86
N SER A 132 -9.60 -5.15 4.54
CA SER A 132 -8.61 -5.72 3.62
C SER A 132 -7.30 -4.93 3.50
N ARG A 133 -7.23 -3.72 4.06
CA ARG A 133 -6.08 -2.82 3.96
C ARG A 133 -4.74 -3.42 4.41
N THR A 134 -4.78 -4.25 5.45
CA THR A 134 -3.58 -4.92 6.01
C THR A 134 -3.47 -6.39 5.62
N ALA A 135 -4.35 -6.89 4.76
CA ALA A 135 -4.40 -8.30 4.37
C ALA A 135 -3.13 -8.79 3.65
N TYR A 136 -2.38 -7.88 3.05
CA TYR A 136 -1.12 -8.20 2.39
C TYR A 136 -0.02 -8.62 3.35
N PHE A 137 -0.10 -8.25 4.62
CA PHE A 137 0.98 -8.34 5.59
C PHE A 137 0.76 -9.41 6.65
N VAL A 138 -0.48 -9.78 6.95
CA VAL A 138 -0.82 -10.72 8.02
C VAL A 138 -0.50 -12.15 7.62
N LEU A 139 0.09 -12.92 8.54
CA LEU A 139 0.36 -14.35 8.35
C LEU A 139 -0.90 -15.13 7.95
N PRO A 140 -0.79 -16.18 7.11
CA PRO A 140 -1.91 -17.04 6.76
C PRO A 140 -2.57 -17.72 7.96
N ALA A 141 -1.79 -18.02 8.99
CA ALA A 141 -2.24 -18.57 10.26
C ALA A 141 -1.42 -17.99 11.41
N GLY A 142 -2.03 -17.81 12.56
CA GLY A 142 -1.33 -17.34 13.73
C GLY A 142 -0.35 -18.37 14.30
N VAL A 143 0.61 -17.90 15.08
CA VAL A 143 1.68 -18.70 15.65
C VAL A 143 1.46 -18.87 17.16
N GLU A 144 1.29 -20.12 17.59
CA GLU A 144 1.12 -20.46 18.99
C GLU A 144 2.34 -20.09 19.84
N GLY A 145 2.08 -19.47 20.98
CA GLY A 145 3.10 -19.19 22.00
C GLY A 145 4.13 -18.12 21.63
N VAL A 146 3.80 -17.22 20.70
CA VAL A 146 4.56 -15.97 20.50
C VAL A 146 4.37 -15.10 21.74
N GLU A 147 5.49 -14.59 22.27
CA GLU A 147 5.50 -13.71 23.45
C GLU A 147 5.44 -12.25 22.99
N CYS A 148 4.24 -11.67 22.94
CA CYS A 148 4.05 -10.24 22.63
C CYS A 148 4.34 -9.38 23.87
N THR A 149 5.61 -9.29 24.26
CA THR A 149 6.06 -8.71 25.53
C THR A 149 7.15 -7.66 25.41
N LEU A 150 7.69 -7.45 24.20
CA LEU A 150 8.73 -6.44 23.99
C LEU A 150 8.19 -5.05 24.23
N THR A 151 8.97 -4.26 24.96
CA THR A 151 8.62 -2.92 25.40
C THR A 151 9.75 -1.95 25.05
N ASP A 152 9.38 -0.78 24.56
CA ASP A 152 10.29 0.29 24.21
C ASP A 152 11.30 0.62 25.32
N GLY A 153 12.57 0.73 24.99
CA GLY A 153 13.67 1.10 25.87
C GLY A 153 14.05 0.05 26.92
N LYS A 154 13.36 -1.09 27.01
CA LYS A 154 13.68 -2.12 28.00
C LYS A 154 14.81 -3.05 27.53
N SER A 155 16.05 -2.66 27.81
CA SER A 155 17.24 -3.41 27.42
C SER A 155 17.38 -4.74 28.15
N PHE A 156 18.05 -5.69 27.51
CA PHE A 156 18.50 -6.95 28.10
C PHE A 156 19.88 -7.33 27.52
N THR A 157 20.56 -8.26 28.19
CA THR A 157 21.90 -8.69 27.78
C THR A 157 21.85 -10.03 27.04
N PHE A 158 22.59 -10.14 25.92
CA PHE A 158 22.86 -11.40 25.24
C PHE A 158 24.37 -11.51 24.93
N GLY A 159 25.07 -12.43 25.59
CA GLY A 159 26.52 -12.55 25.48
C GLY A 159 27.21 -11.20 25.78
N PRO A 160 28.07 -10.72 24.87
CA PRO A 160 28.78 -9.44 25.05
C PRO A 160 27.93 -8.21 24.68
N TRP A 161 26.64 -8.35 24.32
CA TRP A 161 25.82 -7.27 23.83
C TRP A 161 24.71 -6.87 24.80
N SER A 162 24.44 -5.57 24.85
CA SER A 162 23.18 -5.00 25.31
C SER A 162 22.25 -4.84 24.12
N VAL A 163 21.04 -5.37 24.20
CA VAL A 163 20.00 -5.30 23.16
C VAL A 163 18.85 -4.45 23.68
N THR A 164 18.59 -3.35 23.01
CA THR A 164 17.53 -2.39 23.38
C THR A 164 16.48 -2.36 22.28
N PRO A 165 15.25 -2.86 22.54
CA PRO A 165 14.11 -2.62 21.66
C PRO A 165 13.78 -1.13 21.63
N VAL A 166 13.54 -0.57 20.46
CA VAL A 166 13.21 0.85 20.25
C VAL A 166 11.95 0.92 19.40
N ALA A 167 10.89 1.51 19.92
CA ALA A 167 9.66 1.72 19.16
C ALA A 167 9.95 2.58 17.93
N ALA A 168 9.56 2.08 16.78
CA ALA A 168 9.84 2.67 15.47
C ALA A 168 8.60 2.69 14.57
N PRO A 169 7.44 3.22 15.04
CA PRO A 169 6.21 3.22 14.26
C PRO A 169 6.38 4.00 12.96
N GLY A 170 5.72 3.56 11.90
CA GLY A 170 5.78 4.22 10.60
C GLY A 170 5.40 3.25 9.49
N HIS A 171 6.20 2.26 9.25
CA HIS A 171 5.93 1.15 8.35
C HIS A 171 4.74 0.28 8.83
N SER A 172 4.70 0.01 10.13
CA SER A 172 3.52 -0.51 10.84
C SER A 172 3.44 0.11 12.24
N ARG A 173 2.29 -0.02 12.91
CA ARG A 173 2.08 0.51 14.25
C ARG A 173 2.95 -0.18 15.29
N ASP A 174 3.10 -1.49 15.17
CA ASP A 174 3.84 -2.36 16.07
C ASP A 174 5.35 -2.43 15.78
N HIS A 175 5.85 -1.64 14.80
CA HIS A 175 7.22 -1.76 14.35
C HIS A 175 8.23 -1.33 15.43
N PHE A 176 9.25 -2.19 15.64
CA PHE A 176 10.39 -1.93 16.51
C PHE A 176 11.69 -2.05 15.72
N ALA A 177 12.66 -1.22 16.08
CA ALA A 177 14.07 -1.40 15.78
C ALA A 177 14.78 -1.99 16.99
N TYR A 178 15.99 -2.55 16.80
CA TYR A 178 16.82 -3.05 17.90
C TYR A 178 18.18 -2.38 17.85
N LEU A 179 18.51 -1.61 18.90
CA LEU A 179 19.86 -1.10 19.10
C LEU A 179 20.68 -2.15 19.83
N VAL A 180 21.77 -2.60 19.24
CA VAL A 180 22.70 -3.58 19.80
C VAL A 180 24.08 -2.96 19.90
N GLU A 181 24.60 -2.93 21.12
CA GLU A 181 25.89 -2.33 21.43
C GLU A 181 26.66 -3.18 22.46
N PRO A 182 27.97 -3.05 22.59
CA PRO A 182 28.73 -3.78 23.60
C PRO A 182 28.22 -3.49 25.01
N ALA A 183 27.98 -4.54 25.81
CA ALA A 183 27.46 -4.38 27.16
C ALA A 183 28.48 -3.73 28.13
N ALA A 184 29.78 -3.91 27.89
CA ALA A 184 30.86 -3.45 28.78
C ALA A 184 31.64 -2.25 28.25
N ASP A 185 31.53 -1.87 27.00
CA ASP A 185 32.25 -0.74 26.39
C ASP A 185 31.40 0.00 25.38
N ALA A 186 31.05 1.25 25.73
CA ALA A 186 30.27 2.13 24.87
C ALA A 186 31.02 2.58 23.59
N LYS A 187 32.30 2.30 23.44
CA LYS A 187 33.12 2.67 22.27
C LYS A 187 33.05 1.65 21.12
N GLY A 188 32.42 0.51 21.32
CA GLY A 188 32.24 -0.51 20.28
C GLY A 188 31.22 -0.12 19.22
N PRO A 189 31.02 -0.94 18.19
CA PRO A 189 30.03 -0.70 17.14
C PRO A 189 28.60 -0.70 17.72
N ARG A 190 27.79 0.23 17.23
CA ARG A 190 26.38 0.37 17.57
C ARG A 190 25.56 -0.06 16.36
N TYR A 191 25.06 -1.29 16.39
CA TYR A 191 24.25 -1.84 15.31
C TYR A 191 22.78 -1.49 15.54
N LEU A 192 22.15 -0.86 14.56
CA LEU A 192 20.71 -0.60 14.57
C LEU A 192 20.05 -1.51 13.52
N PHE A 193 19.36 -2.53 13.98
CA PHE A 193 18.50 -3.37 13.15
C PHE A 193 17.18 -2.64 12.93
N CYS A 194 17.02 -2.07 11.75
CA CYS A 194 15.97 -1.08 11.47
C CYS A 194 14.63 -1.72 11.11
N GLY A 195 14.56 -3.06 10.91
CA GLY A 195 13.39 -3.64 10.26
C GLY A 195 13.12 -2.94 8.93
N ASP A 196 11.89 -2.54 8.68
CA ASP A 196 11.45 -1.83 7.48
C ASP A 196 11.21 -0.33 7.68
N ALA A 197 11.72 0.23 8.80
CA ALA A 197 11.71 1.68 8.97
C ALA A 197 12.55 2.40 7.90
N LEU A 198 13.52 1.71 7.31
CA LEU A 198 14.44 2.20 6.28
C LEU A 198 14.76 1.08 5.31
N HIS A 199 14.79 1.37 4.00
CA HIS A 199 15.43 0.49 3.01
C HIS A 199 16.88 0.93 2.74
N SER A 200 17.06 2.17 2.32
CA SER A 200 18.37 2.78 2.04
C SER A 200 18.24 4.30 2.09
N ARG A 201 19.32 5.06 1.86
CA ARG A 201 19.29 6.53 1.90
C ARG A 201 18.17 7.08 1.02
N GLY A 202 17.22 7.77 1.64
CA GLY A 202 16.06 8.36 0.98
C GLY A 202 14.97 7.38 0.55
N LYS A 203 15.07 6.08 0.88
CA LYS A 203 14.16 5.04 0.36
C LYS A 203 13.45 4.26 1.46
N LEU A 204 12.16 4.00 1.23
CA LEU A 204 11.30 3.15 2.04
C LEU A 204 11.00 1.84 1.30
N TRP A 205 10.90 0.74 2.04
CA TRP A 205 10.33 -0.50 1.53
C TRP A 205 8.81 -0.42 1.54
N THR A 206 8.17 -0.84 0.44
CA THR A 206 6.69 -0.83 0.30
C THR A 206 6.01 0.43 0.87
N PRO A 207 6.30 1.63 0.33
CA PRO A 207 5.84 2.89 0.91
C PRO A 207 4.31 3.03 0.99
N TYR A 208 3.53 2.19 0.28
CA TYR A 208 2.08 2.18 0.39
C TYR A 208 1.58 1.80 1.80
N THR A 209 2.42 1.20 2.65
CA THR A 209 2.09 0.94 4.06
C THR A 209 1.91 2.23 4.86
N THR A 210 2.59 3.31 4.44
CA THR A 210 2.59 4.62 5.09
C THR A 210 1.69 5.65 4.42
N ASP A 211 0.93 5.24 3.42
CA ASP A 211 0.24 6.17 2.52
C ASP A 211 -1.00 6.80 3.15
N TRP A 212 -1.79 6.03 3.89
CA TRP A 212 -3.03 6.49 4.47
C TRP A 212 -3.19 6.08 5.93
N ASP A 213 -3.01 7.04 6.81
CA ASP A 213 -3.01 6.83 8.26
C ASP A 213 -4.28 6.14 8.78
N HIS A 214 -5.43 6.42 8.17
CA HIS A 214 -6.68 5.77 8.54
C HIS A 214 -6.73 4.28 8.18
N TRP A 215 -6.07 3.92 7.09
CA TRP A 215 -6.19 2.61 6.46
C TRP A 215 -4.96 1.73 6.67
N THR A 216 -3.81 2.35 6.91
CA THR A 216 -2.53 1.68 7.09
C THR A 216 -1.98 1.76 8.51
N GLU A 217 -2.75 2.28 9.45
CA GLU A 217 -2.43 2.36 10.88
C GLU A 217 -1.42 3.46 11.24
N VAL A 218 -0.42 3.70 10.41
CA VAL A 218 0.60 4.73 10.61
C VAL A 218 0.89 5.41 9.27
N GLY A 219 1.41 6.62 9.30
CA GLY A 219 1.58 7.44 8.10
C GLY A 219 3.01 7.92 7.87
N LEU A 220 3.19 8.71 6.82
CA LEU A 220 4.48 9.29 6.46
C LEU A 220 5.06 10.18 7.57
N LYS A 221 4.23 10.97 8.24
CA LYS A 221 4.70 11.86 9.31
C LYS A 221 5.31 11.08 10.48
N PRO A 222 4.64 10.08 11.07
CA PRO A 222 5.26 9.21 12.08
C PRO A 222 6.52 8.52 11.58
N THR A 223 6.59 8.11 10.30
CA THR A 223 7.80 7.52 9.71
C THR A 223 8.98 8.50 9.75
N ALA A 224 8.78 9.76 9.35
CA ALA A 224 9.83 10.78 9.41
C ALA A 224 10.27 11.09 10.84
N GLU A 225 9.33 11.17 11.79
CA GLU A 225 9.61 11.37 13.22
C GLU A 225 10.43 10.20 13.80
N THR A 226 10.06 8.97 13.48
CA THR A 226 10.79 7.74 13.83
C THR A 226 12.22 7.77 13.30
N LEU A 227 12.42 8.04 12.02
CA LEU A 227 13.75 8.09 11.42
C LEU A 227 14.65 9.12 12.12
N ARG A 228 14.11 10.29 12.48
CA ARG A 228 14.86 11.29 13.27
C ARG A 228 15.15 10.83 14.69
N ALA A 229 14.22 10.09 15.31
CA ALA A 229 14.45 9.50 16.62
C ALA A 229 15.57 8.45 16.59
N LEU A 230 15.57 7.57 15.59
CA LEU A 230 16.61 6.58 15.37
C LEU A 230 17.98 7.22 15.07
N ALA A 231 18.00 8.34 14.35
CA ALA A 231 19.24 9.09 14.08
C ALA A 231 19.90 9.60 15.36
N ARG A 232 19.11 10.05 16.36
CA ARG A 232 19.62 10.50 17.66
C ARG A 232 20.30 9.39 18.48
N LEU A 233 20.04 8.13 18.16
CA LEU A 233 20.75 7.00 18.78
C LEU A 233 22.22 6.91 18.29
N ASN A 234 22.58 7.67 17.27
CA ASN A 234 23.94 7.70 16.70
C ASN A 234 24.50 6.31 16.37
N PRO A 235 23.78 5.49 15.56
CA PRO A 235 24.25 4.16 15.16
C PRO A 235 25.48 4.25 14.26
N THR A 236 26.36 3.25 14.32
CA THR A 236 27.49 3.08 13.40
C THR A 236 27.15 2.18 12.21
N HIS A 237 26.10 1.38 12.35
CA HIS A 237 25.61 0.48 11.30
C HIS A 237 24.08 0.51 11.27
N LEU A 238 23.49 0.61 10.07
CA LEU A 238 22.07 0.41 9.85
C LEU A 238 21.88 -0.92 9.12
N LEU A 239 21.00 -1.74 9.63
CA LEU A 239 20.76 -3.10 9.19
C LEU A 239 19.24 -3.29 8.90
N PRO A 240 18.77 -2.89 7.71
CA PRO A 240 17.38 -3.01 7.30
C PRO A 240 16.95 -4.46 7.06
N ALA A 241 15.67 -4.80 7.25
CA ALA A 241 15.13 -6.10 6.84
C ALA A 241 15.12 -6.24 5.31
N HIS A 242 14.80 -5.16 4.60
CA HIS A 242 14.92 -5.06 3.15
C HIS A 242 15.92 -3.94 2.80
N GLY A 243 16.99 -4.28 2.13
CA GLY A 243 17.96 -3.29 1.69
C GLY A 243 19.39 -3.52 2.16
N PRO A 244 20.35 -2.75 1.64
CA PRO A 244 21.75 -2.92 1.96
C PRO A 244 22.09 -2.48 3.39
N ALA A 245 23.07 -3.13 4.01
CA ALA A 245 23.67 -2.63 5.24
C ALA A 245 24.38 -1.28 4.98
N VAL A 246 24.19 -0.30 5.87
CA VAL A 246 24.82 1.01 5.81
C VAL A 246 25.85 1.11 6.93
N ARG A 247 27.07 1.58 6.62
CA ARG A 247 28.20 1.68 7.57
C ARG A 247 28.78 3.09 7.66
N GLU A 248 28.35 3.97 6.80
CA GLU A 248 28.87 5.34 6.73
C GLU A 248 27.72 6.33 6.89
N GLU A 249 27.96 7.42 7.57
CA GLU A 249 27.00 8.52 7.76
C GLU A 249 25.60 8.07 8.25
N CYS A 250 25.53 7.01 9.07
CA CYS A 250 24.28 6.36 9.45
C CYS A 250 23.19 7.34 9.96
N ALA A 251 23.56 8.25 10.86
CA ALA A 251 22.63 9.27 11.34
C ALA A 251 22.14 10.19 10.22
N LYS A 252 23.06 10.56 9.29
CA LYS A 252 22.70 11.39 8.13
C LYS A 252 21.81 10.64 7.14
N VAL A 253 22.04 9.34 6.91
CA VAL A 253 21.15 8.51 6.07
C VAL A 253 19.74 8.51 6.61
N LEU A 254 19.57 8.37 7.92
CA LEU A 254 18.25 8.40 8.58
C LEU A 254 17.58 9.78 8.44
N THR A 255 18.34 10.87 8.66
CA THR A 255 17.79 12.24 8.52
C THR A 255 17.46 12.60 7.07
N ASP A 256 18.34 12.27 6.11
CA ASP A 256 18.08 12.49 4.68
C ASP A 256 16.81 11.73 4.23
N THR A 257 16.60 10.51 4.78
CA THR A 257 15.40 9.75 4.49
C THR A 257 14.16 10.37 5.12
N ALA A 258 14.27 10.86 6.36
CA ALA A 258 13.18 11.57 7.01
C ALA A 258 12.77 12.84 6.23
N ASP A 259 13.74 13.58 5.69
CA ASP A 259 13.48 14.78 4.89
C ASP A 259 12.78 14.43 3.56
N ALA A 260 13.18 13.35 2.90
CA ALA A 260 12.49 12.87 1.70
C ALA A 260 11.04 12.42 1.98
N VAL A 261 10.82 11.76 3.12
CA VAL A 261 9.48 11.34 3.58
C VAL A 261 8.60 12.55 3.93
N ASP A 262 9.16 13.56 4.60
CA ASP A 262 8.44 14.81 4.89
C ASP A 262 8.06 15.57 3.61
N GLU A 263 8.93 15.59 2.60
CA GLU A 263 8.62 16.20 1.31
C GLU A 263 7.46 15.45 0.62
N ALA A 264 7.48 14.11 0.62
CA ALA A 264 6.37 13.32 0.09
C ALA A 264 5.06 13.60 0.86
N ALA A 265 5.12 13.68 2.19
CA ALA A 265 3.97 14.04 3.03
C ALA A 265 3.48 15.47 2.81
N PHE A 266 4.40 16.41 2.63
CA PHE A 266 4.09 17.82 2.33
C PHE A 266 3.32 17.93 1.01
N MET A 267 3.79 17.24 -0.01
CA MET A 267 3.22 17.27 -1.36
C MET A 267 1.83 16.62 -1.47
N LYS A 268 1.34 15.94 -0.42
CA LYS A 268 -0.05 15.46 -0.37
C LYS A 268 -1.09 16.58 -0.35
N SER A 269 -0.75 17.83 -0.10
CA SER A 269 -1.70 18.94 -0.02
C SER A 269 -1.39 20.03 -1.05
N TYR A 270 -2.32 20.24 -1.98
CA TYR A 270 -2.26 21.34 -2.93
C TYR A 270 -2.27 22.71 -2.23
N GLU A 271 -3.06 22.85 -1.17
CA GLU A 271 -3.12 24.06 -0.37
C GLU A 271 -1.77 24.39 0.28
N ARG A 272 -1.11 23.38 0.90
CA ARG A 272 0.25 23.59 1.46
C ARG A 272 1.27 23.92 0.37
N TYR A 273 1.22 23.21 -0.75
CA TYR A 273 2.07 23.49 -1.89
C TYR A 273 1.91 24.92 -2.37
N THR A 274 0.69 25.40 -2.62
CA THR A 274 0.45 26.76 -3.07
C THR A 274 0.89 27.80 -2.05
N LYS A 275 0.53 27.64 -0.77
CA LYS A 275 0.85 28.60 0.28
C LYS A 275 2.34 28.69 0.62
N GLN A 276 3.10 27.64 0.44
CA GLN A 276 4.51 27.61 0.87
C GLN A 276 5.51 27.63 -0.28
N ARG A 277 5.20 27.02 -1.43
CA ARG A 277 6.12 26.93 -2.57
C ARG A 277 5.86 27.99 -3.64
N LEU A 278 4.60 28.47 -3.74
CA LEU A 278 4.22 29.47 -4.75
C LEU A 278 3.94 30.86 -4.15
N LYS A 279 4.27 31.09 -2.89
CA LYS A 279 4.02 32.37 -2.19
C LYS A 279 4.60 33.60 -2.88
N ASP A 280 5.67 33.43 -3.64
CA ASP A 280 6.36 34.50 -4.37
C ASP A 280 5.90 34.63 -5.84
N GLU A 281 4.98 33.73 -6.30
CA GLU A 281 4.40 33.85 -7.63
C GLU A 281 3.32 34.94 -7.65
N PRO A 282 3.22 35.74 -8.72
CA PRO A 282 2.10 36.64 -8.92
C PRO A 282 0.77 35.88 -8.78
N ARG A 283 -0.13 36.39 -7.96
CA ARG A 283 -1.45 35.79 -7.67
C ARG A 283 -1.40 34.47 -6.86
N TYR A 284 -0.37 34.29 -6.04
CA TYR A 284 -0.28 33.16 -5.12
C TYR A 284 -1.50 33.08 -4.18
N ASP A 285 -2.01 34.23 -3.70
CA ASP A 285 -3.18 34.34 -2.82
C ASP A 285 -4.49 33.91 -3.49
N PHE A 286 -4.41 33.54 -4.76
CA PHE A 286 -5.54 33.16 -5.57
C PHE A 286 -5.87 31.67 -5.44
N LEU A 287 -6.51 31.30 -4.34
CA LEU A 287 -7.38 30.14 -4.29
C LEU A 287 -8.77 30.62 -4.72
N VAL A 288 -9.35 29.98 -5.74
CA VAL A 288 -10.68 30.36 -6.23
C VAL A 288 -11.67 30.33 -5.08
N PRO A 289 -12.33 31.43 -4.73
CA PRO A 289 -13.24 31.45 -3.61
C PRO A 289 -14.44 30.54 -3.89
N ARG A 290 -14.82 29.77 -2.86
CA ARG A 290 -16.05 28.99 -2.87
C ARG A 290 -17.22 29.91 -3.10
N GLU A 291 -18.15 29.50 -3.96
CA GLU A 291 -19.39 30.23 -4.10
C GLU A 291 -20.16 30.25 -2.77
N GLN A 292 -20.58 31.43 -2.36
CA GLN A 292 -21.50 31.55 -1.22
C GLN A 292 -22.88 31.09 -1.69
N ILE A 293 -23.22 29.86 -1.30
CA ILE A 293 -24.56 29.34 -1.52
C ILE A 293 -25.42 29.81 -0.36
N ALA A 294 -26.54 30.48 -0.67
CA ALA A 294 -27.46 30.89 0.35
C ALA A 294 -27.95 29.66 1.14
N SER A 295 -27.70 29.66 2.45
CA SER A 295 -28.31 28.69 3.35
C SER A 295 -29.84 28.82 3.24
N ALA A 296 -30.55 27.72 3.13
CA ALA A 296 -31.99 27.68 3.13
C ALA A 296 -32.60 27.85 4.56
N GLY A 297 -31.96 28.63 5.41
CA GLY A 297 -32.29 28.78 6.83
C GLY A 297 -31.94 27.53 7.61
N ASP A 298 -32.89 26.95 8.36
CA ASP A 298 -32.68 25.72 9.15
C ASP A 298 -32.75 24.43 8.31
N LYS A 299 -32.83 24.53 6.97
CA LYS A 299 -32.92 23.38 6.09
C LYS A 299 -31.54 22.73 5.92
N PRO A 300 -31.42 21.39 5.85
CA PRO A 300 -30.16 20.68 5.67
C PRO A 300 -29.64 20.72 4.23
N TRP A 301 -30.23 21.52 3.35
CA TRP A 301 -29.79 21.70 1.97
C TRP A 301 -29.66 23.18 1.60
N SER A 302 -28.93 23.43 0.53
CA SER A 302 -28.79 24.77 -0.07
C SER A 302 -29.13 24.71 -1.55
N LYS A 303 -29.75 25.77 -2.07
CA LYS A 303 -30.06 25.91 -3.49
C LYS A 303 -28.81 26.43 -4.23
N VAL A 304 -28.31 25.64 -5.16
CA VAL A 304 -27.08 25.92 -5.92
C VAL A 304 -27.38 26.66 -7.22
N ALA A 305 -28.48 26.28 -7.88
CA ALA A 305 -28.98 26.88 -9.12
C ALA A 305 -30.50 26.75 -9.14
N ASP A 306 -31.17 27.25 -10.18
CA ASP A 306 -32.64 27.28 -10.18
C ASP A 306 -33.29 25.91 -9.95
N ARG A 307 -32.71 24.85 -10.54
CA ARG A 307 -33.17 23.46 -10.42
C ARG A 307 -32.15 22.53 -9.74
N LEU A 308 -31.16 23.07 -9.02
CA LEU A 308 -30.08 22.30 -8.41
C LEU A 308 -29.94 22.62 -6.92
N TRP A 309 -29.93 21.58 -6.10
CA TRP A 309 -29.68 21.64 -4.65
C TRP A 309 -28.51 20.77 -4.29
N ILE A 310 -27.89 21.07 -3.14
CA ILE A 310 -26.87 20.24 -2.48
C ILE A 310 -27.27 19.98 -1.03
N THR A 311 -27.13 18.75 -0.58
CA THR A 311 -27.29 18.34 0.82
C THR A 311 -26.12 17.44 1.21
N GLY A 312 -25.26 17.92 2.12
CA GLY A 312 -23.96 17.27 2.35
C GLY A 312 -23.13 17.24 1.07
N ASN A 313 -22.78 16.04 0.61
CA ASN A 313 -22.09 15.78 -0.67
C ASN A 313 -23.03 15.30 -1.80
N THR A 314 -24.35 15.24 -1.54
CA THR A 314 -25.35 14.80 -2.51
C THR A 314 -25.92 15.97 -3.28
N TYR A 315 -25.88 15.92 -4.61
CA TYR A 315 -26.59 16.86 -5.47
C TYR A 315 -27.93 16.30 -5.91
N VAL A 316 -28.92 17.17 -5.96
CA VAL A 316 -30.29 16.87 -6.45
C VAL A 316 -30.64 17.85 -7.56
N LEU A 317 -30.82 17.34 -8.78
CA LEU A 317 -31.16 18.13 -9.97
C LEU A 317 -32.61 17.81 -10.42
N GLN A 318 -33.47 18.83 -10.54
CA GLN A 318 -34.84 18.68 -11.05
C GLN A 318 -34.86 18.65 -12.57
N SER A 319 -35.70 17.79 -13.14
CA SER A 319 -35.96 17.71 -14.58
C SER A 319 -36.45 19.07 -15.15
N LYS A 320 -36.08 19.37 -16.41
CA LYS A 320 -36.63 20.48 -17.19
C LYS A 320 -37.96 20.14 -17.83
N THR A 321 -38.24 18.85 -18.01
CA THR A 321 -39.41 18.35 -18.77
C THR A 321 -40.48 17.72 -17.86
N GLY A 322 -40.23 17.67 -16.57
CA GLY A 322 -41.10 17.09 -15.56
C GLY A 322 -40.74 17.57 -14.16
N ASP A 323 -41.24 16.88 -13.15
CA ASP A 323 -40.97 17.16 -11.74
C ASP A 323 -39.99 16.16 -11.09
N GLY A 324 -39.65 15.08 -11.79
CA GLY A 324 -38.70 14.07 -11.32
C GLY A 324 -37.30 14.61 -11.04
N VAL A 325 -36.52 13.88 -10.26
CA VAL A 325 -35.18 14.31 -9.86
C VAL A 325 -34.10 13.28 -10.21
N PHE A 326 -32.94 13.82 -10.55
CA PHE A 326 -31.66 13.12 -10.59
C PHE A 326 -30.92 13.33 -9.26
N VAL A 327 -30.50 12.26 -8.62
CA VAL A 327 -29.71 12.27 -7.38
C VAL A 327 -28.29 11.78 -7.69
N LEU A 328 -27.31 12.63 -7.44
CA LEU A 328 -25.89 12.29 -7.56
C LEU A 328 -25.31 12.06 -6.17
N ASP A 329 -24.66 10.91 -5.97
CA ASP A 329 -23.95 10.52 -4.76
C ASP A 329 -24.83 10.47 -3.48
N PRO A 330 -25.90 9.67 -3.45
CA PRO A 330 -26.61 9.42 -2.20
C PRO A 330 -25.74 8.58 -1.25
N TRP A 331 -25.56 9.02 -0.02
CA TRP A 331 -24.78 8.31 0.98
C TRP A 331 -25.55 8.07 2.28
N GLY A 332 -25.63 6.84 2.73
CA GLY A 332 -26.23 6.44 3.98
C GLY A 332 -27.69 6.88 4.20
N GLN A 333 -28.24 6.53 5.33
CA GLN A 333 -29.63 6.84 5.71
C GLN A 333 -29.86 8.36 5.81
N ARG A 334 -28.90 9.09 6.40
CA ARG A 334 -29.05 10.54 6.59
C ARG A 334 -29.23 11.31 5.28
N SER A 335 -28.45 10.97 4.27
CA SER A 335 -28.57 11.61 2.95
C SER A 335 -29.91 11.26 2.29
N ALA A 336 -30.32 9.98 2.36
CA ALA A 336 -31.60 9.53 1.83
C ALA A 336 -32.79 10.26 2.48
N ASP A 337 -32.78 10.44 3.80
CA ASP A 337 -33.79 11.18 4.55
C ASP A 337 -33.81 12.67 4.15
N GLN A 338 -32.64 13.27 3.94
CA GLN A 338 -32.52 14.67 3.52
C GLN A 338 -33.02 14.87 2.09
N VAL A 339 -32.76 13.96 1.18
CA VAL A 339 -33.27 13.98 -0.19
C VAL A 339 -34.80 13.88 -0.18
N GLU A 340 -35.39 12.99 0.60
CA GLU A 340 -36.84 12.86 0.72
C GLU A 340 -37.49 14.10 1.32
N LYS A 341 -36.86 14.68 2.36
CA LYS A 341 -37.33 15.93 2.95
C LYS A 341 -37.25 17.11 1.96
N LEU A 342 -36.13 17.22 1.22
CA LEU A 342 -35.96 18.21 0.16
C LEU A 342 -37.10 18.10 -0.89
N ARG A 343 -37.32 16.87 -1.38
CA ARG A 343 -38.39 16.63 -2.38
C ARG A 343 -39.77 17.05 -1.88
N THR A 344 -40.07 16.73 -0.63
CA THR A 344 -41.33 17.08 0.00
C THR A 344 -41.51 18.61 0.14
N ASP A 345 -40.48 19.27 0.71
CA ASP A 345 -40.54 20.70 1.01
C ASP A 345 -40.53 21.58 -0.25
N GLU A 346 -39.75 21.18 -1.26
CA GLU A 346 -39.65 21.91 -2.55
C GLU A 346 -40.64 21.38 -3.61
N LYS A 347 -41.53 20.44 -3.25
CA LYS A 347 -42.55 19.81 -4.11
C LYS A 347 -41.97 19.21 -5.39
N LEU A 348 -40.87 18.48 -5.26
CA LEU A 348 -40.22 17.78 -6.35
C LEU A 348 -40.84 16.39 -6.54
N GLY A 349 -40.76 15.86 -7.75
CA GLY A 349 -41.29 14.55 -8.12
C GLY A 349 -40.45 13.36 -7.64
N PRO A 350 -40.67 12.17 -8.21
CA PRO A 350 -39.93 10.95 -7.81
C PRO A 350 -38.45 11.02 -8.17
N VAL A 351 -37.65 10.16 -7.52
CA VAL A 351 -36.27 9.88 -7.98
C VAL A 351 -36.37 9.07 -9.26
N GLU A 352 -35.93 9.62 -10.37
CA GLU A 352 -35.96 8.98 -11.70
C GLU A 352 -34.57 8.48 -12.12
N LEU A 353 -33.51 9.16 -11.67
CA LEU A 353 -32.12 8.83 -12.00
C LEU A 353 -31.24 8.93 -10.75
N VAL A 354 -30.39 7.95 -10.55
CA VAL A 354 -29.27 7.99 -9.59
C VAL A 354 -27.98 7.80 -10.36
N ALA A 355 -26.95 8.56 -10.00
CA ALA A 355 -25.59 8.30 -10.50
C ALA A 355 -24.57 8.40 -9.38
N PHE A 356 -23.38 7.82 -9.65
CA PHE A 356 -22.25 7.85 -8.72
C PHE A 356 -21.05 8.48 -9.39
N SER A 357 -20.44 9.44 -8.69
CA SER A 357 -19.23 10.10 -9.14
C SER A 357 -18.01 9.21 -8.95
N HIS A 358 -17.94 8.47 -7.83
CA HIS A 358 -16.84 7.58 -7.54
C HIS A 358 -17.19 6.46 -6.54
N ALA A 359 -16.27 5.52 -6.35
CA ALA A 359 -16.53 4.29 -5.64
C ALA A 359 -16.12 4.32 -4.15
N HIS A 360 -16.32 5.44 -3.43
CA HIS A 360 -16.24 5.51 -1.98
C HIS A 360 -17.62 5.41 -1.35
N TYR A 361 -17.71 4.65 -0.22
CA TYR A 361 -19.01 4.30 0.40
C TYR A 361 -19.88 5.50 0.74
N ASP A 362 -19.28 6.65 1.07
CA ASP A 362 -19.97 7.89 1.38
C ASP A 362 -20.49 8.63 0.13
N HIS A 363 -20.48 7.99 -1.05
CA HIS A 363 -21.07 8.49 -2.29
C HIS A 363 -22.08 7.54 -2.93
N PHE A 364 -22.14 6.28 -2.48
CA PHE A 364 -23.04 5.33 -3.13
C PHE A 364 -23.91 4.49 -2.19
N ASP A 365 -23.56 4.31 -0.91
CA ASP A 365 -24.24 3.34 -0.04
C ASP A 365 -25.67 3.74 0.32
N GLY A 366 -26.02 5.02 0.15
CA GLY A 366 -27.39 5.52 0.29
C GLY A 366 -28.38 4.96 -0.72
N ILE A 367 -27.94 4.41 -1.86
CA ILE A 367 -28.84 3.80 -2.86
C ILE A 367 -29.71 2.68 -2.26
N HIS A 368 -29.18 1.96 -1.28
CA HIS A 368 -29.87 0.85 -0.65
C HIS A 368 -31.01 1.26 0.30
N VAL A 369 -31.11 2.56 0.62
CA VAL A 369 -32.10 3.13 1.55
C VAL A 369 -32.83 4.34 0.96
N LEU A 370 -32.42 4.80 -0.24
CA LEU A 370 -33.04 5.93 -0.93
C LEU A 370 -34.45 5.56 -1.39
N LYS A 371 -35.45 6.29 -0.94
CA LYS A 371 -36.87 6.07 -1.31
C LYS A 371 -37.08 6.28 -2.81
N GLY A 372 -37.52 5.23 -3.49
CA GLY A 372 -37.70 5.21 -4.94
C GLY A 372 -36.41 4.91 -5.72
N GLY A 373 -35.28 4.73 -5.04
CA GLY A 373 -34.02 4.34 -5.69
C GLY A 373 -34.09 2.99 -6.38
N ASP A 374 -34.91 2.08 -5.88
CA ASP A 374 -35.20 0.76 -6.47
C ASP A 374 -35.94 0.82 -7.82
N LYS A 375 -36.58 1.95 -8.12
CA LYS A 375 -37.34 2.20 -9.37
C LYS A 375 -36.63 3.15 -10.32
N ALA A 376 -35.62 3.86 -9.84
CA ALA A 376 -34.85 4.81 -10.61
C ALA A 376 -33.91 4.11 -11.60
N GLU A 377 -33.60 4.77 -12.71
CA GLU A 377 -32.44 4.41 -13.50
C GLU A 377 -31.18 4.64 -12.69
N VAL A 378 -30.20 3.75 -12.81
CA VAL A 378 -28.90 3.87 -12.14
C VAL A 378 -27.81 3.93 -13.19
N TRP A 379 -27.15 5.07 -13.30
CA TRP A 379 -26.10 5.31 -14.28
C TRP A 379 -24.75 5.52 -13.63
N SER A 380 -23.69 5.09 -14.27
CA SER A 380 -22.35 5.49 -13.91
C SER A 380 -21.36 5.31 -15.08
N LEU A 381 -20.16 5.83 -14.92
CA LEU A 381 -19.05 5.46 -15.79
C LEU A 381 -18.73 3.97 -15.56
N ASP A 382 -18.43 3.22 -16.62
CA ASP A 382 -18.09 1.78 -16.54
C ASP A 382 -16.96 1.49 -15.55
N THR A 383 -15.96 2.38 -15.49
CA THR A 383 -14.83 2.29 -14.55
C THR A 383 -15.30 2.42 -13.08
N VAL A 384 -16.31 3.27 -12.80
CA VAL A 384 -16.88 3.42 -11.45
C VAL A 384 -17.85 2.26 -11.15
N ALA A 385 -18.64 1.85 -12.13
CA ALA A 385 -19.59 0.75 -11.99
C ALA A 385 -18.91 -0.59 -11.67
N ALA A 386 -17.73 -0.83 -12.24
CA ALA A 386 -17.02 -2.10 -12.10
C ALA A 386 -16.81 -2.54 -10.64
N PRO A 387 -16.23 -1.74 -9.72
CA PRO A 387 -16.08 -2.12 -8.32
C PRO A 387 -17.40 -2.13 -7.54
N LEU A 388 -18.42 -1.40 -7.96
CA LEU A 388 -19.72 -1.36 -7.29
C LEU A 388 -20.60 -2.56 -7.68
N LYS A 389 -20.40 -3.15 -8.85
CA LYS A 389 -21.09 -4.37 -9.30
C LYS A 389 -20.49 -5.62 -8.68
N ASP A 390 -19.19 -5.65 -8.50
CA ASP A 390 -18.47 -6.79 -7.95
C ASP A 390 -17.44 -6.32 -6.90
N PRO A 391 -17.95 -5.79 -5.77
CA PRO A 391 -17.09 -5.21 -4.75
C PRO A 391 -16.11 -6.21 -4.15
N THR A 392 -16.47 -7.49 -4.05
CA THR A 392 -15.62 -8.54 -3.49
C THR A 392 -14.36 -8.79 -4.32
N ARG A 393 -14.44 -8.59 -5.63
CA ARG A 393 -13.29 -8.70 -6.55
C ARG A 393 -12.24 -7.62 -6.30
N TYR A 394 -12.68 -6.41 -5.98
CA TYR A 394 -11.77 -5.26 -5.82
C TYR A 394 -11.16 -5.14 -4.44
N ARG A 395 -11.74 -5.78 -3.41
CA ARG A 395 -11.20 -5.87 -2.04
C ARG A 395 -10.71 -4.54 -1.48
N ALA A 396 -11.41 -3.46 -1.78
CA ALA A 396 -11.02 -2.15 -1.31
C ALA A 396 -11.76 -1.79 -0.01
N PRO A 397 -11.09 -1.18 0.97
CA PRO A 397 -11.68 -0.88 2.28
C PRO A 397 -12.80 0.16 2.22
N PHE A 398 -12.92 0.88 1.12
CA PHE A 398 -13.94 1.89 0.87
C PHE A 398 -15.19 1.36 0.18
N LEU A 399 -15.27 0.07 -0.17
CA LEU A 399 -16.45 -0.53 -0.80
C LEU A 399 -17.42 -1.13 0.25
N ASP A 400 -18.69 -1.21 -0.12
CA ASP A 400 -19.70 -2.00 0.59
C ASP A 400 -19.83 -3.39 -0.06
N PRO A 401 -20.06 -4.47 0.69
CA PRO A 401 -20.17 -5.82 0.10
C PRO A 401 -21.44 -6.03 -0.73
N ARG A 402 -22.43 -5.15 -0.64
CA ARG A 402 -23.69 -5.24 -1.40
C ARG A 402 -23.49 -4.72 -2.82
N PRO A 403 -23.66 -5.57 -3.86
CA PRO A 403 -23.51 -5.13 -5.23
C PRO A 403 -24.63 -4.18 -5.66
N ILE A 404 -24.29 -3.23 -6.53
CA ILE A 404 -25.23 -2.30 -7.15
C ILE A 404 -25.50 -2.74 -8.58
N GLN A 405 -26.78 -2.73 -8.99
CA GLN A 405 -27.19 -2.99 -10.36
C GLN A 405 -27.28 -1.68 -11.13
N PHE A 406 -26.69 -1.62 -12.31
CA PHE A 406 -26.72 -0.47 -13.18
C PHE A 406 -27.66 -0.71 -14.35
N THR A 407 -28.51 0.28 -14.65
CA THR A 407 -29.35 0.28 -15.85
C THR A 407 -28.56 0.79 -17.05
N LYS A 408 -27.53 1.61 -16.82
CA LYS A 408 -26.67 2.13 -17.87
C LYS A 408 -25.24 2.36 -17.40
N GLU A 409 -24.31 1.78 -18.14
CA GLU A 409 -22.87 2.01 -17.98
C GLU A 409 -22.37 2.80 -19.20
N LEU A 410 -21.72 3.94 -18.94
CA LEU A 410 -21.19 4.82 -19.97
C LEU A 410 -19.66 4.74 -20.01
N LYS A 411 -19.07 4.92 -21.16
CA LYS A 411 -17.63 5.03 -21.35
C LYS A 411 -17.17 6.49 -21.23
N ASP A 412 -15.85 6.66 -21.10
CA ASP A 412 -15.25 8.00 -21.09
C ASP A 412 -15.64 8.79 -22.34
N GLY A 413 -16.24 9.97 -22.15
CA GLY A 413 -16.74 10.85 -23.18
C GLY A 413 -18.15 10.52 -23.70
N GLU A 414 -18.78 9.43 -23.27
CA GLU A 414 -20.17 9.12 -23.67
C GLU A 414 -21.20 9.99 -22.96
N THR A 415 -22.37 10.11 -23.60
CA THR A 415 -23.48 10.92 -23.12
C THR A 415 -24.74 10.09 -22.85
N GLY A 416 -25.49 10.53 -21.85
CA GLY A 416 -26.87 10.14 -21.62
C GLY A 416 -27.79 11.38 -21.62
N THR A 417 -29.06 11.19 -21.88
CA THR A 417 -30.06 12.26 -21.79
C THR A 417 -31.07 11.91 -20.73
N TRP A 418 -31.36 12.83 -19.83
CA TRP A 418 -32.36 12.68 -18.79
C TRP A 418 -32.99 14.04 -18.47
N GLY A 419 -34.30 14.11 -18.30
CA GLY A 419 -35.03 15.31 -17.82
C GLY A 419 -34.72 16.58 -18.61
N GLY A 420 -34.42 16.50 -19.91
CA GLY A 420 -34.01 17.62 -20.75
C GLY A 420 -32.56 18.07 -20.58
N TYR A 421 -31.72 17.29 -19.88
CA TYR A 421 -30.29 17.49 -19.77
C TYR A 421 -29.52 16.47 -20.59
N THR A 422 -28.37 16.89 -21.13
CA THR A 422 -27.35 16.01 -21.64
C THR A 422 -26.27 15.85 -20.56
N LEU A 423 -26.07 14.64 -20.10
CA LEU A 423 -25.06 14.27 -19.09
C LEU A 423 -23.92 13.57 -19.79
N LYS A 424 -22.72 14.18 -19.83
CA LYS A 424 -21.53 13.60 -20.41
C LYS A 424 -20.57 13.13 -19.32
N PHE A 425 -20.22 11.86 -19.38
CA PHE A 425 -19.37 11.22 -18.37
C PHE A 425 -17.91 11.22 -18.80
N HIS A 426 -17.03 11.58 -17.89
CA HIS A 426 -15.59 11.63 -18.11
C HIS A 426 -14.87 10.82 -17.06
N HIS A 427 -13.94 9.95 -17.44
CA HIS A 427 -13.03 9.34 -16.49
C HIS A 427 -12.08 10.41 -15.94
N LEU A 428 -12.15 10.66 -14.64
CA LEU A 428 -11.38 11.71 -13.96
C LEU A 428 -10.73 11.15 -12.69
N PRO A 429 -9.79 10.19 -12.83
CA PRO A 429 -9.15 9.59 -11.68
C PRO A 429 -8.38 10.63 -10.86
N GLY A 430 -8.38 10.47 -9.55
CA GLY A 430 -7.74 11.43 -8.64
C GLY A 430 -7.67 10.86 -7.24
N GLN A 431 -8.68 11.11 -6.42
CA GLN A 431 -8.80 10.51 -5.08
C GLN A 431 -8.83 8.97 -5.18
N THR A 432 -9.54 8.44 -6.15
CA THR A 432 -9.50 7.03 -6.54
C THR A 432 -9.40 6.90 -8.07
N PHE A 433 -8.90 5.76 -8.54
CA PHE A 433 -8.94 5.42 -9.97
C PHE A 433 -10.39 5.33 -10.47
N PHE A 434 -11.31 4.94 -9.62
CA PHE A 434 -12.73 4.72 -9.91
C PHE A 434 -13.54 6.00 -9.74
N THR A 435 -13.13 7.07 -10.43
CA THR A 435 -13.76 8.39 -10.35
C THR A 435 -14.19 8.88 -11.72
N SER A 436 -15.39 9.46 -11.80
CA SER A 436 -15.92 10.15 -12.97
C SER A 436 -16.21 11.61 -12.68
N ALA A 437 -16.15 12.44 -13.72
CA ALA A 437 -16.79 13.74 -13.73
C ALA A 437 -18.01 13.71 -14.65
N ILE A 438 -19.03 14.52 -14.33
CA ILE A 438 -20.24 14.63 -15.15
C ILE A 438 -20.38 16.07 -15.62
N GLU A 439 -20.30 16.26 -16.94
CA GLU A 439 -20.48 17.55 -17.58
C GLU A 439 -21.94 17.72 -18.02
N THR A 440 -22.53 18.87 -17.72
CA THR A 440 -23.90 19.24 -18.16
C THR A 440 -24.07 20.75 -18.19
N THR A 441 -25.18 21.24 -18.79
CA THR A 441 -25.52 22.66 -18.80
C THR A 441 -26.67 22.92 -17.86
N ILE A 442 -26.46 23.75 -16.83
CA ILE A 442 -27.44 24.18 -15.84
C ILE A 442 -27.52 25.70 -15.88
N ASP A 443 -28.76 26.24 -16.08
CA ASP A 443 -29.02 27.69 -16.20
C ASP A 443 -28.13 28.39 -17.24
N GLY A 444 -27.90 27.72 -18.38
CA GLY A 444 -27.07 28.22 -19.48
C GLY A 444 -25.56 28.11 -19.25
N LYS A 445 -25.08 27.69 -18.06
CA LYS A 445 -23.66 27.52 -17.75
C LYS A 445 -23.25 26.09 -17.90
N ARG A 446 -22.06 25.87 -18.48
CA ARG A 446 -21.42 24.56 -18.51
C ARG A 446 -20.87 24.22 -17.11
N CYS A 447 -21.45 23.22 -16.50
CA CYS A 447 -21.10 22.74 -15.16
C CYS A 447 -20.39 21.40 -15.25
N LEU A 448 -19.41 21.17 -14.35
CA LEU A 448 -18.70 19.92 -14.21
C LEU A 448 -18.77 19.47 -12.75
N PHE A 449 -19.45 18.37 -12.49
CA PHE A 449 -19.35 17.65 -11.22
C PHE A 449 -18.03 16.90 -11.21
N THR A 450 -17.22 17.03 -10.17
CA THR A 450 -15.82 16.54 -10.15
C THR A 450 -15.56 15.48 -9.10
N ALA A 451 -16.59 14.94 -8.48
CA ALA A 451 -16.44 14.04 -7.34
C ALA A 451 -15.64 14.72 -6.21
N ASP A 452 -14.82 13.95 -5.54
CA ASP A 452 -13.91 14.41 -4.49
C ASP A 452 -12.58 14.93 -5.04
N ASN A 453 -12.47 15.09 -6.33
CA ASN A 453 -11.31 15.73 -6.94
C ASN A 453 -11.48 17.26 -6.95
N PHE A 454 -10.36 17.96 -6.76
CA PHE A 454 -10.31 19.41 -6.92
C PHE A 454 -11.25 20.18 -6.00
N PHE A 455 -11.22 19.82 -4.71
CA PHE A 455 -11.87 20.60 -3.68
C PHE A 455 -11.45 22.05 -3.78
N HIS A 456 -12.35 22.94 -3.38
CA HIS A 456 -12.14 24.36 -3.42
C HIS A 456 -10.81 24.79 -2.77
N GLN A 457 -10.44 24.31 -1.61
CA GLN A 457 -9.13 24.57 -0.96
C GLN A 457 -8.17 23.38 -1.13
N ASP A 458 -8.59 22.38 -1.84
CA ASP A 458 -7.91 21.15 -2.11
C ASP A 458 -7.14 20.59 -0.94
N GLN A 459 -7.86 20.33 0.09
CA GLN A 459 -7.40 19.43 1.11
C GLN A 459 -7.57 18.01 0.57
N PHE A 460 -6.65 17.65 -0.30
CA PHE A 460 -6.46 16.32 -0.78
C PHE A 460 -6.35 15.27 0.31
N SER A 461 -6.05 15.71 1.49
CA SER A 461 -5.70 14.94 2.64
C SER A 461 -6.88 14.24 3.32
N GLY A 462 -8.11 14.66 3.10
CA GLY A 462 -9.24 14.15 3.89
C GLY A 462 -9.52 12.68 3.66
N THR A 463 -9.22 12.17 2.47
CA THR A 463 -9.63 10.85 2.03
C THR A 463 -8.47 10.02 1.50
N GLY A 464 -7.27 10.47 1.82
CA GLY A 464 -6.11 9.69 1.64
C GLY A 464 -5.40 9.74 0.31
N GLY A 465 -5.69 10.67 -0.51
CA GLY A 465 -4.80 11.03 -1.60
C GLY A 465 -4.36 9.91 -2.53
N TRP A 466 -3.12 9.85 -2.79
CA TRP A 466 -2.45 9.04 -3.82
C TRP A 466 -2.35 7.55 -3.58
N MET A 467 -3.25 6.98 -2.86
CA MET A 467 -3.05 5.67 -2.28
C MET A 467 -3.13 4.54 -3.26
N GLY A 468 -2.19 3.65 -3.11
CA GLY A 468 -2.20 2.40 -3.81
C GLY A 468 -3.49 1.61 -3.64
N LEU A 469 -4.09 1.62 -2.44
CA LEU A 469 -5.41 1.01 -2.20
C LEU A 469 -6.52 1.61 -3.05
N ASN A 470 -6.45 2.90 -3.36
CA ASN A 470 -7.36 3.59 -4.30
C ASN A 470 -6.96 3.41 -5.78
N ARG A 471 -5.88 2.68 -6.06
CA ARG A 471 -5.30 2.51 -7.39
C ARG A 471 -5.02 3.85 -8.10
N SER A 472 -4.72 4.88 -7.31
CA SER A 472 -4.48 6.24 -7.78
C SER A 472 -3.11 6.74 -7.32
N PHE A 473 -2.53 7.66 -8.08
CA PHE A 473 -1.16 8.13 -7.89
C PHE A 473 -1.04 9.62 -8.17
N PRO A 474 -0.05 10.35 -7.63
CA PRO A 474 0.09 11.79 -7.78
C PRO A 474 0.01 12.31 -9.21
N ALA A 475 0.70 11.64 -10.13
CA ALA A 475 0.72 12.03 -11.53
C ALA A 475 -0.67 12.02 -12.18
N VAL A 476 -1.59 11.19 -11.67
CA VAL A 476 -2.96 11.08 -12.17
C VAL A 476 -3.74 12.38 -11.92
N TYR A 477 -3.47 13.05 -10.80
CA TYR A 477 -4.07 14.36 -10.51
C TYR A 477 -3.67 15.43 -11.52
N GLY A 478 -2.40 15.49 -11.86
CA GLY A 478 -1.93 16.39 -12.90
C GLY A 478 -2.62 16.12 -14.24
N THR A 479 -2.77 14.86 -14.61
CA THR A 479 -3.49 14.45 -15.83
C THR A 479 -4.96 14.84 -15.79
N SER A 480 -5.64 14.60 -14.68
CA SER A 480 -7.04 14.96 -14.51
C SER A 480 -7.24 16.48 -14.43
N ALA A 481 -6.35 17.21 -13.77
CA ALA A 481 -6.36 18.67 -13.77
C ALA A 481 -6.20 19.23 -15.19
N LYS A 482 -5.32 18.62 -16.01
CA LYS A 482 -5.19 18.98 -17.42
C LYS A 482 -6.47 18.70 -18.20
N LYS A 483 -7.14 17.58 -17.97
CA LYS A 483 -8.41 17.26 -18.60
C LYS A 483 -9.49 18.31 -18.28
N VAL A 484 -9.61 18.74 -17.01
CA VAL A 484 -10.53 19.80 -16.61
C VAL A 484 -10.15 21.14 -17.25
N LEU A 485 -8.85 21.45 -17.32
CA LEU A 485 -8.34 22.64 -18.02
C LEU A 485 -8.75 22.65 -19.49
N ASP A 486 -8.68 21.51 -20.18
CA ASP A 486 -9.04 21.37 -21.59
C ASP A 486 -10.57 21.41 -21.78
N LEU A 487 -11.37 20.88 -20.85
CA LEU A 487 -12.83 20.99 -20.83
C LEU A 487 -13.30 22.43 -20.59
N ALA A 488 -12.55 23.19 -19.80
CA ALA A 488 -12.81 24.58 -19.44
C ALA A 488 -14.30 24.84 -19.08
N PRO A 489 -14.87 24.17 -18.05
CA PRO A 489 -16.23 24.45 -17.63
C PRO A 489 -16.34 25.90 -17.12
N GLU A 490 -17.54 26.43 -17.01
CA GLU A 490 -17.74 27.73 -16.36
C GLU A 490 -17.85 27.59 -14.84
N ARG A 491 -18.33 26.43 -14.37
CA ARG A 491 -18.58 26.14 -12.96
C ARG A 491 -18.18 24.72 -12.62
N VAL A 492 -17.47 24.57 -11.52
CA VAL A 492 -17.11 23.27 -10.94
C VAL A 492 -18.02 22.99 -9.75
N LEU A 493 -18.55 21.79 -9.69
CA LEU A 493 -19.46 21.31 -8.66
C LEU A 493 -18.79 20.14 -7.97
N ALA A 494 -17.95 20.43 -6.96
CA ALA A 494 -17.31 19.38 -6.15
C ALA A 494 -18.29 18.87 -5.08
N GLU A 495 -18.33 17.58 -4.84
CA GLU A 495 -19.24 16.94 -3.88
C GLU A 495 -18.82 17.30 -2.44
N HIS A 496 -17.58 17.11 -2.09
CA HIS A 496 -17.01 17.72 -0.90
C HIS A 496 -16.41 19.08 -1.28
N GLY A 497 -16.75 20.13 -0.61
CA GLY A 497 -16.24 21.47 -0.89
C GLY A 497 -17.21 22.39 -1.60
N GLY A 498 -18.18 21.88 -2.33
CA GLY A 498 -19.26 22.62 -3.01
C GLY A 498 -18.80 23.39 -4.26
N PRO A 499 -19.69 24.21 -4.85
CA PRO A 499 -19.46 24.85 -6.13
C PRO A 499 -18.44 25.99 -6.07
N TYR A 500 -17.71 26.18 -7.19
CA TYR A 500 -16.83 27.33 -7.43
C TYR A 500 -16.70 27.63 -8.92
N ALA A 501 -16.30 28.87 -9.25
CA ALA A 501 -16.04 29.25 -10.62
C ALA A 501 -14.75 28.61 -11.13
N PHE A 502 -14.74 28.14 -12.37
CA PHE A 502 -13.54 27.57 -12.97
C PHE A 502 -12.44 28.64 -13.14
N SER A 503 -11.21 28.26 -12.86
CA SER A 503 -10.02 29.08 -13.11
C SER A 503 -8.96 28.28 -13.85
N ALA A 504 -8.68 28.66 -15.09
CA ALA A 504 -7.65 28.01 -15.89
C ALA A 504 -6.26 28.12 -15.23
N GLU A 505 -5.99 29.21 -14.50
CA GLU A 505 -4.71 29.39 -13.81
C GLU A 505 -4.56 28.44 -12.62
N ASP A 506 -5.61 28.27 -11.81
CA ASP A 506 -5.61 27.33 -10.71
C ASP A 506 -5.37 25.90 -11.22
N TYR A 507 -6.04 25.49 -12.30
CA TYR A 507 -5.84 24.17 -12.88
C TYR A 507 -4.46 23.96 -13.51
N ARG A 508 -3.82 25.00 -14.07
CA ARG A 508 -2.40 24.92 -14.48
C ARG A 508 -1.46 24.68 -13.28
N ARG A 509 -1.75 25.31 -12.13
CA ARG A 509 -1.00 25.05 -10.89
C ARG A 509 -1.20 23.63 -10.38
N ARG A 510 -2.42 23.09 -10.45
CA ARG A 510 -2.72 21.70 -10.09
C ARG A 510 -1.97 20.70 -10.96
N VAL A 511 -1.81 20.99 -12.26
CA VAL A 511 -0.95 20.18 -13.15
C VAL A 511 0.49 20.16 -12.63
N LYS A 512 1.08 21.34 -12.37
CA LYS A 512 2.46 21.46 -11.85
C LYS A 512 2.61 20.76 -10.49
N TRP A 513 1.61 20.91 -9.63
CA TRP A 513 1.60 20.24 -8.34
C TRP A 513 1.59 18.71 -8.47
N GLY A 514 0.74 18.14 -9.33
CA GLY A 514 0.69 16.70 -9.57
C GLY A 514 2.04 16.14 -10.08
N GLU A 515 2.73 16.88 -10.96
CA GLU A 515 4.08 16.53 -11.42
C GLU A 515 5.13 16.58 -10.29
N ALA A 516 5.10 17.63 -9.46
CA ALA A 516 6.02 17.77 -8.34
C ALA A 516 5.75 16.71 -7.25
N ALA A 517 4.47 16.41 -6.98
CA ALA A 517 4.07 15.38 -6.06
C ALA A 517 4.49 13.98 -6.54
N GLY A 518 4.40 13.71 -7.85
CA GLY A 518 4.93 12.49 -8.46
C GLY A 518 6.43 12.33 -8.22
N LYS A 519 7.22 13.39 -8.43
CA LYS A 519 8.67 13.38 -8.17
C LYS A 519 9.01 13.14 -6.70
N ALA A 520 8.26 13.76 -5.78
CA ALA A 520 8.46 13.56 -4.34
C ALA A 520 8.14 12.11 -3.93
N ALA A 521 7.07 11.52 -4.48
CA ALA A 521 6.74 10.11 -4.26
C ALA A 521 7.80 9.16 -4.87
N ASP A 522 8.33 9.45 -6.08
CA ASP A 522 9.40 8.67 -6.70
C ASP A 522 10.70 8.71 -5.87
N ALA A 523 10.96 9.83 -5.22
CA ALA A 523 12.17 10.00 -4.41
C ALA A 523 12.27 9.00 -3.26
N VAL A 524 11.15 8.59 -2.66
CA VAL A 524 11.12 7.61 -1.56
C VAL A 524 10.97 6.17 -2.02
N CYS A 525 10.78 5.92 -3.30
CA CYS A 525 10.60 4.59 -3.88
C CYS A 525 11.93 3.91 -4.22
N VAL A 526 12.06 2.63 -3.92
CA VAL A 526 13.26 1.82 -4.22
C VAL A 526 13.50 1.72 -5.73
N SER A 527 12.45 1.41 -6.50
CA SER A 527 12.51 1.36 -7.98
C SER A 527 12.64 2.74 -8.62
N GLY A 528 12.42 3.81 -7.86
CA GLY A 528 12.31 5.17 -8.35
C GLY A 528 11.01 5.41 -9.14
N SER A 529 9.98 4.61 -8.90
CA SER A 529 8.65 4.78 -9.49
C SER A 529 7.56 4.51 -8.45
N HIS A 530 6.85 5.58 -8.05
CA HIS A 530 5.72 5.45 -7.14
C HIS A 530 4.58 4.61 -7.73
N ARG A 531 4.45 4.57 -9.04
CA ARG A 531 3.45 3.73 -9.73
C ARG A 531 3.71 2.24 -9.59
N TRP A 532 4.92 1.84 -9.22
CA TRP A 532 5.29 0.46 -8.93
C TRP A 532 5.33 0.19 -7.43
N ASP A 533 6.16 0.93 -6.68
CA ASP A 533 6.41 0.63 -5.26
C ASP A 533 5.26 1.06 -4.35
N TRP A 534 4.45 2.03 -4.78
CA TRP A 534 3.25 2.47 -4.05
C TRP A 534 1.97 1.73 -4.46
N ASN A 535 2.09 0.71 -5.32
CA ASN A 535 0.95 -0.03 -5.85
C ASN A 535 0.84 -1.44 -5.24
N PRO A 536 -0.01 -1.68 -4.23
CA PRO A 536 -0.23 -3.01 -3.67
C PRO A 536 -1.01 -3.93 -4.63
N HIS A 537 -1.58 -3.40 -5.70
CA HIS A 537 -2.36 -4.14 -6.71
C HIS A 537 -1.55 -4.48 -7.96
N ARG A 538 -0.22 -4.32 -7.94
CA ARG A 538 0.65 -4.71 -9.05
C ARG A 538 0.59 -6.20 -9.36
N VAL A 539 0.26 -7.02 -8.35
CA VAL A 539 -0.01 -8.45 -8.48
C VAL A 539 -1.35 -8.78 -7.83
N GLU A 540 -2.23 -9.43 -8.54
CA GLU A 540 -3.55 -9.83 -8.05
C GLU A 540 -3.83 -11.28 -8.41
N PHE A 541 -4.57 -11.97 -7.54
CA PHE A 541 -5.09 -13.32 -7.80
C PHE A 541 -6.61 -13.26 -7.96
N GLU A 542 -7.15 -13.91 -8.99
CA GLU A 542 -8.59 -13.96 -9.24
C GLU A 542 -9.06 -15.40 -9.53
N PRO A 543 -10.16 -15.86 -8.94
CA PRO A 543 -10.90 -15.21 -7.86
C PRO A 543 -10.15 -15.31 -6.51
N HIS A 544 -10.17 -14.24 -5.72
CA HIS A 544 -9.43 -14.19 -4.45
C HIS A 544 -10.09 -14.95 -3.31
N LEU A 545 -11.35 -15.35 -3.45
CA LEU A 545 -12.07 -16.22 -2.54
C LEU A 545 -12.77 -17.32 -3.32
N GLN A 546 -12.55 -18.56 -2.91
CA GLN A 546 -13.16 -19.75 -3.50
C GLN A 546 -13.68 -20.68 -2.40
N THR A 547 -14.67 -21.49 -2.73
CA THR A 547 -15.14 -22.59 -1.87
C THR A 547 -14.83 -23.91 -2.55
N ALA A 548 -14.25 -24.86 -1.84
CA ALA A 548 -13.85 -26.13 -2.41
C ALA A 548 -13.86 -27.27 -1.38
N LYS A 549 -13.87 -28.51 -1.85
CA LYS A 549 -13.65 -29.72 -1.04
C LYS A 549 -12.19 -30.15 -1.07
N PRO A 550 -11.71 -30.94 -0.08
CA PRO A 550 -10.40 -31.58 -0.17
C PRO A 550 -10.24 -32.36 -1.47
N GLY A 551 -9.09 -32.22 -2.13
CA GLY A 551 -8.79 -32.85 -3.41
C GLY A 551 -9.37 -32.13 -4.63
N ALA A 552 -10.17 -31.07 -4.46
CA ALA A 552 -10.75 -30.33 -5.57
C ALA A 552 -9.67 -29.50 -6.32
N ARG A 553 -9.83 -29.39 -7.63
CA ARG A 553 -9.03 -28.45 -8.43
C ARG A 553 -9.61 -27.06 -8.30
N LEU A 554 -8.73 -26.08 -8.16
CA LEU A 554 -9.05 -24.67 -8.13
C LEU A 554 -8.69 -24.03 -9.48
N ALA A 555 -9.51 -23.09 -9.92
CA ALA A 555 -9.18 -22.21 -11.01
C ALA A 555 -8.58 -20.90 -10.48
N GLY A 556 -7.56 -20.39 -11.11
CA GLY A 556 -6.99 -19.11 -10.71
C GLY A 556 -6.14 -18.48 -11.80
N VAL A 557 -6.18 -17.15 -11.81
CA VAL A 557 -5.36 -16.32 -12.68
C VAL A 557 -4.60 -15.33 -11.81
N ILE A 558 -3.28 -15.32 -11.93
CA ILE A 558 -2.46 -14.25 -11.38
C ILE A 558 -2.33 -13.19 -12.46
N ARG A 559 -2.70 -11.96 -12.12
CA ARG A 559 -2.49 -10.80 -12.98
C ARG A 559 -1.33 -9.98 -12.46
N VAL A 560 -0.35 -9.73 -13.30
CA VAL A 560 0.74 -8.81 -13.03
C VAL A 560 0.61 -7.60 -13.94
N HIS A 561 0.57 -6.41 -13.35
CA HIS A 561 0.41 -5.16 -14.08
C HIS A 561 1.53 -4.19 -13.74
N ASN A 562 2.37 -3.89 -14.73
CA ASN A 562 3.37 -2.85 -14.61
C ASN A 562 2.74 -1.48 -14.92
N THR A 563 2.39 -0.74 -13.89
CA THR A 563 1.85 0.62 -14.02
C THR A 563 2.92 1.70 -14.10
N SER A 564 4.21 1.33 -13.98
CA SER A 564 5.34 2.27 -14.06
C SER A 564 5.72 2.62 -15.51
N ASP A 565 6.58 3.60 -15.64
CA ASP A 565 7.21 4.03 -16.90
C ASP A 565 8.52 3.28 -17.21
N LYS A 566 8.90 2.32 -16.38
CA LYS A 566 10.10 1.49 -16.52
C LYS A 566 9.75 0.03 -16.70
N SER A 567 10.64 -0.74 -17.34
CA SER A 567 10.51 -2.20 -17.36
C SER A 567 10.69 -2.76 -15.94
N GLN A 568 9.83 -3.71 -15.55
CA GLN A 568 9.86 -4.37 -14.25
C GLN A 568 10.04 -5.88 -14.44
N ALA A 569 10.93 -6.47 -13.65
CA ALA A 569 11.07 -7.92 -13.56
C ALA A 569 10.52 -8.40 -12.22
N VAL A 570 9.67 -9.42 -12.27
CA VAL A 570 9.06 -9.99 -11.06
C VAL A 570 8.98 -11.50 -11.19
N THR A 571 9.41 -12.20 -10.15
CA THR A 571 9.18 -13.64 -9.98
C THR A 571 7.99 -13.83 -9.05
N VAL A 572 7.02 -14.63 -9.48
CA VAL A 572 5.81 -14.92 -8.71
C VAL A 572 5.85 -16.37 -8.26
N THR A 573 5.63 -16.61 -6.96
CA THR A 573 5.60 -17.94 -6.37
C THR A 573 4.39 -18.06 -5.44
N LEU A 574 3.69 -19.19 -5.47
CA LEU A 574 2.63 -19.49 -4.53
C LEU A 574 3.15 -20.24 -3.32
N ALA A 575 2.69 -19.87 -2.13
CA ALA A 575 3.03 -20.54 -0.89
C ALA A 575 1.83 -20.56 0.07
N GLY A 576 1.53 -21.71 0.62
CA GLY A 576 0.45 -21.85 1.60
C GLY A 576 0.18 -23.29 2.01
N ARG A 577 -0.52 -23.46 3.14
CA ARG A 577 -0.97 -24.78 3.61
C ARG A 577 -2.32 -25.08 3.00
N GLY A 578 -2.56 -26.36 2.69
CA GLY A 578 -3.85 -26.84 2.19
C GLY A 578 -4.09 -26.64 0.70
N VAL A 579 -3.12 -26.05 -0.03
CA VAL A 579 -3.13 -26.02 -1.49
C VAL A 579 -1.76 -26.42 -2.01
N VAL A 580 -1.72 -27.30 -2.99
CA VAL A 580 -0.50 -27.83 -3.60
C VAL A 580 -0.30 -27.17 -4.96
N THR A 581 0.82 -26.45 -5.11
CA THR A 581 1.30 -25.94 -6.39
C THR A 581 2.78 -25.62 -6.28
N ASP A 582 3.55 -25.93 -7.31
CA ASP A 582 4.97 -25.56 -7.44
C ASP A 582 5.17 -24.46 -8.50
N ALA A 583 4.10 -23.70 -8.80
CA ALA A 583 4.16 -22.68 -9.85
C ALA A 583 5.04 -21.51 -9.44
N THR A 584 6.21 -21.42 -10.07
CA THR A 584 7.07 -20.23 -10.02
C THR A 584 7.31 -19.75 -11.43
N GLU A 585 7.05 -18.48 -11.71
CA GLU A 585 7.29 -17.87 -13.01
C GLU A 585 7.95 -16.50 -12.88
N THR A 586 8.97 -16.27 -13.70
CA THR A 586 9.66 -14.97 -13.78
C THR A 586 9.18 -14.24 -15.02
N LEU A 587 8.73 -13.01 -14.83
CA LEU A 587 8.19 -12.14 -15.88
C LEU A 587 9.04 -10.88 -16.00
N THR A 588 9.28 -10.45 -17.24
CA THR A 588 9.75 -9.10 -17.52
C THR A 588 8.66 -8.35 -18.26
N LEU A 589 8.19 -7.26 -17.67
CA LEU A 589 7.05 -6.50 -18.14
C LEU A 589 7.48 -5.10 -18.57
N PRO A 590 7.35 -4.74 -19.85
CA PRO A 590 7.51 -3.36 -20.30
C PRO A 590 6.54 -2.39 -19.59
N PRO A 591 6.78 -1.07 -19.67
CA PRO A 591 5.86 -0.07 -19.15
C PRO A 591 4.41 -0.28 -19.63
N GLY A 592 3.45 -0.21 -18.71
CA GLY A 592 2.02 -0.38 -19.00
C GLY A 592 1.57 -1.81 -19.34
N ALA A 593 2.50 -2.77 -19.40
CA ALA A 593 2.16 -4.15 -19.78
C ALA A 593 1.39 -4.89 -18.68
N ARG A 594 0.49 -5.76 -19.12
CA ARG A 594 -0.23 -6.72 -18.26
C ARG A 594 0.09 -8.13 -18.72
N LYS A 595 0.24 -9.03 -17.75
CA LYS A 595 0.41 -10.46 -17.99
C LYS A 595 -0.57 -11.23 -17.09
N GLU A 596 -1.18 -12.25 -17.67
CA GLU A 596 -2.00 -13.19 -16.93
C GLU A 596 -1.32 -14.56 -16.92
N LEU A 597 -1.21 -15.15 -15.74
CA LEU A 597 -0.71 -16.50 -15.51
C LEU A 597 -1.88 -17.37 -15.06
N THR A 598 -2.34 -18.26 -15.94
CA THR A 598 -3.39 -19.22 -15.59
C THR A 598 -2.76 -20.40 -14.87
N LEU A 599 -3.22 -20.65 -13.65
CA LEU A 599 -2.77 -21.77 -12.85
C LEU A 599 -3.68 -22.97 -13.05
N SER A 600 -3.21 -23.96 -13.78
CA SER A 600 -3.96 -25.19 -14.07
C SER A 600 -3.77 -26.31 -13.04
N ALA A 601 -2.82 -26.16 -12.13
CA ALA A 601 -2.38 -27.21 -11.20
C ALA A 601 -2.66 -26.90 -9.72
N LEU A 602 -3.55 -25.96 -9.43
CA LEU A 602 -3.97 -25.70 -8.04
C LEU A 602 -4.89 -26.81 -7.57
N VAL A 603 -4.53 -27.50 -6.49
CA VAL A 603 -5.34 -28.55 -5.88
C VAL A 603 -5.40 -28.32 -4.38
N VAL A 604 -6.61 -28.38 -3.82
CA VAL A 604 -6.77 -28.43 -2.37
C VAL A 604 -6.20 -29.74 -1.85
N ALA A 605 -5.35 -29.69 -0.82
CA ALA A 605 -4.76 -30.89 -0.25
C ALA A 605 -5.85 -31.86 0.23
N THR A 606 -5.66 -33.15 0.01
CA THR A 606 -6.65 -34.18 0.34
C THR A 606 -6.90 -34.33 1.85
N ASP A 607 -5.95 -33.88 2.67
CA ASP A 607 -5.99 -33.84 4.14
C ASP A 607 -6.32 -32.43 4.68
N ALA A 608 -6.66 -31.47 3.79
CA ALA A 608 -7.03 -30.13 4.20
C ALA A 608 -8.25 -30.16 5.12
N LYS A 609 -8.12 -29.53 6.28
CA LYS A 609 -9.21 -29.43 7.26
C LYS A 609 -10.25 -28.41 6.82
N PRO A 610 -11.54 -28.63 7.16
CA PRO A 610 -12.55 -27.61 6.94
C PRO A 610 -12.18 -26.27 7.59
N GLY A 611 -12.46 -25.18 6.88
CA GLY A 611 -12.16 -23.80 7.31
C GLY A 611 -11.49 -22.98 6.25
N ARG A 612 -11.13 -21.75 6.61
CA ARG A 612 -10.44 -20.81 5.70
C ARG A 612 -8.95 -21.07 5.65
N HIS A 613 -8.45 -21.29 4.46
CA HIS A 613 -7.02 -21.39 4.15
C HIS A 613 -6.58 -20.18 3.32
N VAL A 614 -5.55 -19.50 3.76
CA VAL A 614 -4.97 -18.35 3.06
C VAL A 614 -3.67 -18.75 2.38
N ILE A 615 -3.58 -18.46 1.11
CA ILE A 615 -2.44 -18.78 0.25
C ILE A 615 -1.76 -17.48 -0.17
N GLU A 616 -0.47 -17.39 0.10
CA GLU A 616 0.34 -16.24 -0.28
C GLU A 616 0.72 -16.31 -1.76
N VAL A 617 0.61 -15.19 -2.42
CA VAL A 617 1.24 -14.97 -3.72
C VAL A 617 2.49 -14.13 -3.44
N ARG A 618 3.64 -14.79 -3.34
CA ARG A 618 4.93 -14.15 -3.10
C ARG A 618 5.47 -13.56 -4.38
N THR A 619 6.06 -12.40 -4.29
CA THR A 619 6.74 -11.75 -5.40
C THR A 619 8.18 -11.46 -5.04
N ARG A 620 9.09 -11.61 -6.01
CA ARG A 620 10.50 -11.25 -5.86
C ARG A 620 10.87 -10.35 -7.04
N ASP A 621 11.37 -9.17 -6.75
CA ASP A 621 11.77 -8.19 -7.78
C ASP A 621 13.18 -8.48 -8.34
N ALA A 622 13.63 -7.64 -9.27
CA ALA A 622 14.96 -7.76 -9.90
C ALA A 622 16.11 -7.57 -8.91
N SER A 623 15.88 -6.91 -7.77
CA SER A 623 16.89 -6.77 -6.69
C SER A 623 16.97 -7.99 -5.79
N GLY A 624 16.08 -8.97 -5.98
CA GLY A 624 15.92 -10.13 -5.12
C GLY A 624 15.06 -9.86 -3.89
N SER A 625 14.52 -8.63 -3.75
CA SER A 625 13.64 -8.29 -2.63
C SER A 625 12.30 -9.00 -2.75
N GLU A 626 11.89 -9.67 -1.68
CA GLU A 626 10.63 -10.39 -1.63
C GLU A 626 9.51 -9.49 -1.08
N GLY A 627 8.39 -9.44 -1.80
CA GLY A 627 7.17 -8.75 -1.41
C GLY A 627 6.02 -9.73 -1.14
N CYS A 628 5.03 -9.26 -0.40
CA CYS A 628 3.82 -10.00 -0.03
C CYS A 628 2.57 -9.34 -0.60
N ASP A 629 2.62 -8.97 -1.85
CA ASP A 629 1.64 -8.05 -2.46
C ASP A 629 0.25 -8.64 -2.66
N CYS A 630 0.12 -9.99 -2.60
CA CYS A 630 -1.15 -10.62 -2.91
C CYS A 630 -1.38 -11.89 -2.08
N PHE A 631 -2.65 -12.28 -2.00
CA PHE A 631 -3.09 -13.55 -1.43
C PHE A 631 -4.41 -13.97 -2.07
N PHE A 632 -4.81 -15.21 -1.87
CA PHE A 632 -6.18 -15.67 -2.05
C PHE A 632 -6.59 -16.59 -0.91
N ALA A 633 -7.88 -16.77 -0.73
CA ALA A 633 -8.43 -17.62 0.31
C ALA A 633 -9.28 -18.74 -0.28
N VAL A 634 -9.24 -19.90 0.37
CA VAL A 634 -10.09 -21.04 0.05
C VAL A 634 -10.85 -21.46 1.29
N ASP A 635 -12.17 -21.40 1.23
CA ASP A 635 -13.04 -21.94 2.25
C ASP A 635 -13.25 -23.44 1.97
N VAL A 636 -12.52 -24.29 2.69
CA VAL A 636 -12.62 -25.76 2.56
C VAL A 636 -13.87 -26.24 3.30
N THR A 637 -14.78 -26.86 2.56
CA THR A 637 -16.00 -27.47 3.12
C THR A 637 -15.78 -28.96 3.39
N PRO A 638 -16.56 -29.58 4.33
CA PRO A 638 -16.50 -31.00 4.60
C PRO A 638 -16.75 -31.89 3.39
#